data_ee89e57bad67fb91ed4bcb337fa9b804
#
_entry.id   ee89e57bad67fb91ed4bcb337fa9b804
#
_cell.length_a   1.000
_cell.length_b   1.000
_cell.length_c   1.000
_cell.angle_alpha   90.00
_cell.angle_beta   90.00
_cell.angle_gamma   90.00
#
_symmetry.space_group_name_H-M   'P 1'
#
loop_
_entity.id
_entity.type
_entity.pdbx_description
1 polymer ?
#
loop_
_entity_poly.entity_id
_entity_poly.type
_entity_poly.pdbx_seq_one_letter_code
_entity_poly.pdbx_strand_id
1 'polypeptide(L)'
;MKKKDWDNSEELENPYAPLPVLSLYTYQMSEIIRDKLKQGITLSEETEEFAFDLNEFFLCNEAGKFVHDKEVNQFLDALTKQEKFPFSTEELRGEIKHSFWILNRVASAKALASKLKLHPVFKDYQIILAAGDGKLEENEEEENQKAFQRVTEAIEKYEKTITLSVGQLTTGITIPEWTAVLMLSNMSSPAQYMQAAFRAQNPCLFTDREGNTFRKKNAYVFDFDPARTLTIFEQFANDLIPKSSANQLDLEEKKRNVKELLNFFPIYAEDDGGQMTLLNAESVLTIPRHIYAKEVVERGFMSNFLFSNISGIFSAPKEVIDLINGFQAIEEPRELSKIKIEDGTKEALYVNDAGEVEIPKENLIGLSAGLFGDKIYRTLERQIEEVSFEIQSSPKEGIKEKDTLDSLQKKYADSFVNIFLDESRAQYPSEIKKSTEKQIERKIIEKTEDVVKKEYADYSISRNQLQKEREIKVQEAQDSGASMERISSIDQEYEKKQEENYRNLVESIQNRLKEETVPEVALVVTETLETEKCKAEKESIEGDVRNHLRGFSRTIPAFLMAYGDRNTTLANFDSLVPEEVFLEVTRNPQTGEGVTLSQFRFLRDGGDYYEKDENGQEIRDEEHKKHFQGQLFDELVFNNAVVEFMNKREELANYFEDGDKGDIFDYIPPQKTNQIFTPKEVVKDMVDRLEKENPGCFDNPDYKFADLYMKSGMYITEIVKRLFQSKRMQLLFPDSEERLGHIFAKQVFGCAPTEIIYRICLRYILGFDSEQSIQKHNIKLCDTLPLAKDGHLEERLRQLF
;
A
#
# COMPACT_ATOMS: atom_id res chain seq x y z
N MET A 1 0.74 11.09 -31.01
CA MET A 1 0.15 10.30 -32.13
C MET A 1 -0.25 8.96 -31.56
N LYS A 2 -1.52 8.53 -31.71
CA LYS A 2 -2.00 7.27 -31.13
C LYS A 2 -1.48 6.10 -32.00
N LYS A 3 -1.20 4.94 -31.39
CA LYS A 3 -0.76 3.73 -32.12
C LYS A 3 -1.65 3.44 -33.33
N LYS A 4 -2.97 3.68 -33.20
CA LYS A 4 -3.98 3.52 -34.26
C LYS A 4 -3.80 4.46 -35.44
N ASP A 5 -3.20 5.63 -35.21
CA ASP A 5 -2.92 6.63 -36.27
C ASP A 5 -1.67 6.24 -37.07
N TRP A 6 -0.75 5.46 -36.46
CA TRP A 6 0.44 4.92 -37.12
C TRP A 6 0.15 3.67 -37.94
N ASP A 7 -0.77 2.80 -37.45
CA ASP A 7 -1.15 1.56 -38.15
C ASP A 7 -1.93 1.85 -39.46
N ASN A 8 -2.46 3.07 -39.63
CA ASN A 8 -3.19 3.51 -40.83
C ASN A 8 -2.39 4.43 -41.77
N SER A 9 -1.13 4.73 -41.46
CA SER A 9 -0.30 5.59 -42.31
C SER A 9 0.64 4.76 -43.19
N GLU A 10 0.35 4.73 -44.47
CA GLU A 10 1.20 4.05 -45.49
C GLU A 10 2.57 4.76 -45.72
N GLU A 11 2.77 5.98 -45.21
CA GLU A 11 3.92 6.84 -45.56
C GLU A 11 4.97 6.99 -44.43
N LEU A 12 4.70 6.52 -43.20
CA LEU A 12 5.63 6.66 -42.07
C LEU A 12 5.93 5.31 -41.46
N GLU A 13 7.21 4.94 -41.33
CA GLU A 13 7.63 3.79 -40.55
C GLU A 13 7.16 3.96 -39.08
N ASN A 14 6.35 3.02 -38.61
CA ASN A 14 5.87 3.00 -37.23
C ASN A 14 7.05 2.72 -36.29
N PRO A 15 7.53 3.70 -35.50
CA PRO A 15 8.66 3.51 -34.61
C PRO A 15 8.39 2.50 -33.49
N TYR A 16 7.13 2.17 -33.23
CA TYR A 16 6.71 1.20 -32.21
C TYR A 16 6.51 -0.21 -32.77
N ALA A 17 6.57 -0.38 -34.10
CA ALA A 17 6.47 -1.68 -34.75
C ALA A 17 7.50 -2.72 -34.25
N PRO A 18 8.70 -2.36 -33.80
CA PRO A 18 9.64 -3.29 -33.18
C PRO A 18 9.24 -3.79 -31.80
N LEU A 19 8.40 -3.10 -31.06
CA LEU A 19 8.05 -3.46 -29.66
C LEU A 19 7.18 -4.71 -29.62
N PRO A 20 7.42 -5.64 -28.67
CA PRO A 20 6.50 -6.74 -28.40
C PRO A 20 5.18 -6.22 -27.79
N VAL A 21 4.10 -6.96 -27.99
CA VAL A 21 2.85 -6.71 -27.30
C VAL A 21 3.02 -7.06 -25.84
N LEU A 22 2.92 -6.07 -24.95
CA LEU A 22 2.96 -6.28 -23.51
C LEU A 22 1.56 -6.57 -23.00
N SER A 23 1.40 -7.67 -22.27
CA SER A 23 0.13 -8.07 -21.65
C SER A 23 0.29 -8.30 -20.16
N LEU A 24 -0.64 -7.79 -19.36
CA LEU A 24 -0.69 -7.99 -17.92
C LEU A 24 -1.67 -9.10 -17.58
N TYR A 25 -1.24 -10.06 -16.78
CA TYR A 25 -2.05 -11.12 -16.22
C TYR A 25 -2.07 -10.97 -14.69
N THR A 26 -3.25 -10.83 -14.12
CA THR A 26 -3.41 -10.75 -12.68
C THR A 26 -4.27 -11.90 -12.17
N TYR A 27 -3.79 -12.56 -11.12
CA TYR A 27 -4.37 -13.78 -10.54
C TYR A 27 -4.83 -13.51 -9.12
N GLN A 28 -6.00 -14.03 -8.77
CA GLN A 28 -6.47 -14.00 -7.40
C GLN A 28 -5.85 -15.15 -6.60
N MET A 29 -5.20 -14.84 -5.49
CA MET A 29 -4.72 -15.90 -4.58
C MET A 29 -5.90 -16.61 -3.93
N SER A 30 -5.79 -17.94 -3.78
CA SER A 30 -6.88 -18.74 -3.24
C SER A 30 -7.28 -18.31 -1.82
N GLU A 31 -8.56 -18.39 -1.50
CA GLU A 31 -9.10 -18.06 -0.17
C GLU A 31 -8.39 -18.83 0.95
N ILE A 32 -8.05 -20.10 0.70
CA ILE A 32 -7.32 -20.93 1.68
C ILE A 32 -5.96 -20.34 2.04
N ILE A 33 -5.24 -19.76 1.09
CA ILE A 33 -3.95 -19.10 1.34
C ILE A 33 -4.18 -17.79 2.08
N ARG A 34 -5.20 -17.01 1.67
CA ARG A 34 -5.57 -15.75 2.30
C ARG A 34 -5.97 -15.92 3.77
N ASP A 35 -6.82 -16.90 4.07
CA ASP A 35 -7.29 -17.18 5.44
C ASP A 35 -6.16 -17.58 6.39
N LYS A 36 -5.19 -18.35 5.90
CA LYS A 36 -4.03 -18.73 6.72
C LYS A 36 -3.10 -17.57 7.01
N LEU A 37 -2.96 -16.64 6.07
CA LEU A 37 -2.20 -15.41 6.28
C LEU A 37 -2.88 -14.52 7.33
N LYS A 38 -4.21 -14.43 7.32
CA LYS A 38 -4.98 -13.65 8.29
C LYS A 38 -4.86 -14.15 9.74
N GLN A 39 -4.72 -15.45 9.96
CA GLN A 39 -4.65 -16.05 11.30
C GLN A 39 -3.32 -15.80 12.05
N GLY A 40 -2.27 -15.35 11.37
CA GLY A 40 -0.92 -15.17 11.93
C GLY A 40 -0.41 -13.74 11.96
N ILE A 41 -1.15 -12.77 11.42
CA ILE A 41 -0.64 -11.42 11.20
C ILE A 41 -1.04 -10.51 12.36
N THR A 42 -0.04 -10.09 13.14
CA THR A 42 -0.08 -8.81 13.82
C THR A 42 0.12 -7.77 12.71
N LEU A 43 -0.97 -7.16 12.24
CA LEU A 43 -0.98 -6.23 11.12
C LEU A 43 -0.01 -5.09 11.40
N SER A 44 1.06 -4.98 10.61
CA SER A 44 1.84 -3.75 10.52
C SER A 44 1.02 -2.74 9.70
N GLU A 45 1.21 -1.45 9.92
CA GLU A 45 0.49 -0.39 9.20
C GLU A 45 0.63 -0.52 7.67
N GLU A 46 1.73 -1.08 7.19
CA GLU A 46 1.99 -1.34 5.75
C GLU A 46 1.15 -2.51 5.19
N THR A 47 0.72 -3.45 6.02
CA THR A 47 -0.02 -4.67 5.59
C THR A 47 -1.50 -4.41 5.32
N GLU A 48 -2.04 -3.29 5.79
CA GLU A 48 -3.46 -2.99 5.72
C GLU A 48 -3.92 -2.39 4.38
N GLU A 49 -2.98 -1.96 3.54
CA GLU A 49 -3.31 -1.32 2.26
C GLU A 49 -3.64 -2.30 1.14
N PHE A 50 -3.47 -3.61 1.33
CA PHE A 50 -3.61 -4.59 0.27
C PHE A 50 -4.55 -5.73 0.64
N ALA A 51 -5.43 -6.09 -0.28
CA ALA A 51 -6.32 -7.24 -0.11
C ALA A 51 -5.55 -8.57 0.01
N PHE A 52 -4.34 -8.63 -0.56
CA PHE A 52 -3.39 -9.73 -0.38
C PHE A 52 -1.97 -9.19 -0.23
N ASP A 53 -1.30 -9.52 0.87
CA ASP A 53 0.05 -9.06 1.15
C ASP A 53 1.12 -10.03 0.64
N LEU A 54 1.69 -9.70 -0.54
CA LEU A 54 2.82 -10.45 -1.12
C LEU A 54 4.09 -10.32 -0.29
N ASN A 55 4.30 -9.18 0.39
CA ASN A 55 5.49 -8.97 1.22
C ASN A 55 5.47 -9.87 2.45
N GLU A 56 4.30 -10.06 3.06
CA GLU A 56 4.08 -11.00 4.15
C GLU A 56 4.13 -12.46 3.66
N PHE A 57 3.52 -12.73 2.51
CA PHE A 57 3.55 -14.07 1.92
C PHE A 57 4.96 -14.60 1.70
N PHE A 58 5.89 -13.74 1.25
CA PHE A 58 7.30 -14.07 1.05
C PHE A 58 8.20 -13.70 2.23
N LEU A 59 7.65 -13.47 3.43
CA LEU A 59 8.44 -13.16 4.62
C LEU A 59 9.30 -14.34 5.05
N CYS A 60 10.56 -14.04 5.41
CA CYS A 60 11.49 -15.01 5.97
C CYS A 60 11.70 -14.78 7.48
N ASN A 61 11.85 -15.86 8.23
CA ASN A 61 12.29 -15.84 9.61
C ASN A 61 13.81 -15.54 9.72
N GLU A 62 14.32 -15.40 10.93
CA GLU A 62 15.74 -15.12 11.21
C GLU A 62 16.70 -16.19 10.64
N ALA A 63 16.23 -17.42 10.45
CA ALA A 63 17.00 -18.51 9.83
C ALA A 63 17.00 -18.48 8.29
N GLY A 64 16.39 -17.45 7.66
CA GLY A 64 16.31 -17.28 6.21
C GLY A 64 15.38 -18.26 5.50
N LYS A 65 14.42 -18.86 6.23
CA LYS A 65 13.37 -19.72 5.67
C LYS A 65 12.06 -18.98 5.65
N PHE A 66 11.22 -19.24 4.64
CA PHE A 66 9.88 -18.65 4.57
C PHE A 66 9.06 -19.00 5.82
N VAL A 67 8.37 -18.01 6.36
CA VAL A 67 7.38 -18.19 7.42
C VAL A 67 6.25 -19.10 6.90
N HIS A 68 5.80 -18.83 5.68
CA HIS A 68 4.75 -19.56 4.97
C HIS A 68 5.33 -20.58 3.97
N ASP A 69 6.29 -21.40 4.42
CA ASP A 69 7.08 -22.30 3.56
C ASP A 69 6.24 -23.29 2.73
N LYS A 70 5.16 -23.81 3.32
CA LYS A 70 4.24 -24.74 2.66
C LYS A 70 3.43 -24.04 1.57
N GLU A 71 2.93 -22.86 1.85
CA GLU A 71 2.12 -22.03 0.95
C GLU A 71 2.96 -21.55 -0.25
N VAL A 72 4.23 -21.17 -0.01
CA VAL A 72 5.16 -20.81 -1.09
C VAL A 72 5.45 -22.02 -2.00
N ASN A 73 5.58 -23.23 -1.45
CA ASN A 73 5.72 -24.43 -2.28
C ASN A 73 4.44 -24.68 -3.12
N GLN A 74 3.26 -24.53 -2.53
CA GLN A 74 1.97 -24.65 -3.24
C GLN A 74 1.85 -23.63 -4.38
N PHE A 75 2.30 -22.39 -4.14
CA PHE A 75 2.35 -21.36 -5.16
C PHE A 75 3.26 -21.73 -6.33
N LEU A 76 4.49 -22.21 -6.08
CA LEU A 76 5.42 -22.65 -7.12
C LEU A 76 4.87 -23.85 -7.91
N ASP A 77 4.23 -24.79 -7.21
CA ASP A 77 3.55 -25.90 -7.85
C ASP A 77 2.38 -25.45 -8.74
N ALA A 78 1.59 -24.45 -8.29
CA ALA A 78 0.49 -23.89 -9.07
C ALA A 78 1.00 -23.22 -10.36
N LEU A 79 2.08 -22.42 -10.28
CA LEU A 79 2.69 -21.78 -11.46
C LEU A 79 3.08 -22.76 -12.56
N THR A 80 3.33 -24.02 -12.22
CA THR A 80 3.84 -25.04 -13.16
C THR A 80 2.85 -26.14 -13.51
N LYS A 81 1.72 -26.25 -12.79
CA LYS A 81 0.77 -27.37 -12.96
C LYS A 81 -0.61 -26.94 -13.43
N GLN A 82 -1.02 -25.69 -13.14
CA GLN A 82 -2.34 -25.20 -13.52
C GLN A 82 -2.25 -24.43 -14.84
N GLU A 83 -3.06 -24.80 -15.84
CA GLU A 83 -2.98 -24.28 -17.22
C GLU A 83 -3.06 -22.75 -17.33
N LYS A 84 -3.75 -22.08 -16.42
CA LYS A 84 -3.86 -20.63 -16.40
C LYS A 84 -2.55 -19.89 -16.07
N PHE A 85 -1.58 -20.57 -15.47
CA PHE A 85 -0.32 -19.96 -15.01
C PHE A 85 0.83 -20.05 -16.02
N PRO A 86 1.79 -19.13 -15.97
CA PRO A 86 2.77 -18.88 -17.03
C PRO A 86 3.77 -20.01 -17.31
N PHE A 87 4.01 -20.90 -16.36
CA PHE A 87 5.02 -21.97 -16.50
C PHE A 87 4.38 -23.37 -16.61
N SER A 88 3.09 -23.46 -16.88
CA SER A 88 2.33 -24.73 -16.85
C SER A 88 2.63 -25.64 -18.03
N THR A 89 2.82 -25.10 -19.23
CA THR A 89 3.10 -25.87 -20.43
C THR A 89 4.51 -25.66 -20.95
N GLU A 90 4.97 -26.56 -21.83
CA GLU A 90 6.31 -26.48 -22.43
C GLU A 90 6.41 -25.33 -23.43
N GLU A 91 5.32 -25.03 -24.17
CA GLU A 91 5.18 -23.93 -25.09
C GLU A 91 5.35 -22.58 -24.34
N LEU A 92 4.61 -22.39 -23.21
CA LEU A 92 4.72 -21.18 -22.41
C LEU A 92 6.13 -21.03 -21.84
N ARG A 93 6.73 -22.12 -21.34
CA ARG A 93 8.13 -22.11 -20.88
C ARG A 93 9.13 -21.82 -22.01
N GLY A 94 8.77 -22.13 -23.25
CA GLY A 94 9.52 -21.79 -24.46
C GLY A 94 9.41 -20.30 -24.82
N GLU A 95 8.26 -19.66 -24.56
CA GLU A 95 8.10 -18.21 -24.73
C GLU A 95 8.74 -17.43 -23.58
N ILE A 96 8.65 -17.93 -22.33
CA ILE A 96 9.17 -17.27 -21.12
C ILE A 96 10.55 -17.84 -20.77
N LYS A 97 11.51 -17.74 -21.71
CA LYS A 97 12.87 -18.26 -21.50
C LYS A 97 13.63 -17.45 -20.46
N HIS A 98 13.52 -16.14 -20.50
CA HIS A 98 14.21 -15.21 -19.60
C HIS A 98 13.19 -14.34 -18.88
N SER A 99 13.14 -14.45 -17.55
CA SER A 99 12.16 -13.73 -16.73
C SER A 99 12.81 -12.98 -15.58
N PHE A 100 12.16 -11.89 -15.19
CA PHE A 100 12.58 -10.97 -14.14
C PHE A 100 11.53 -10.97 -13.01
N TRP A 101 11.94 -11.42 -11.82
CA TRP A 101 11.05 -11.57 -10.66
C TRP A 101 11.44 -10.59 -9.57
N ILE A 102 10.50 -9.79 -9.12
CA ILE A 102 10.73 -8.68 -8.20
C ILE A 102 10.16 -9.01 -6.82
N LEU A 103 11.02 -9.00 -5.81
CA LEU A 103 10.67 -9.18 -4.40
C LEU A 103 11.03 -7.92 -3.61
N ASN A 104 10.54 -7.83 -2.36
CA ASN A 104 10.81 -6.68 -1.49
C ASN A 104 12.02 -6.86 -0.56
N ARG A 105 12.54 -8.09 -0.36
CA ARG A 105 13.62 -8.39 0.60
C ARG A 105 14.66 -9.34 0.03
N VAL A 106 15.94 -9.06 0.34
CA VAL A 106 17.08 -9.91 -0.06
C VAL A 106 16.97 -11.33 0.53
N ALA A 107 16.51 -11.46 1.78
CA ALA A 107 16.29 -12.76 2.41
C ALA A 107 15.25 -13.59 1.64
N SER A 108 14.14 -12.96 1.22
CA SER A 108 13.10 -13.60 0.42
C SER A 108 13.62 -14.06 -0.94
N ALA A 109 14.43 -13.22 -1.61
CA ALA A 109 15.05 -13.59 -2.88
C ALA A 109 16.02 -14.78 -2.75
N LYS A 110 16.83 -14.82 -1.69
CA LYS A 110 17.75 -15.93 -1.40
C LYS A 110 17.00 -17.23 -1.09
N ALA A 111 15.95 -17.16 -0.27
CA ALA A 111 15.11 -18.30 0.06
C ALA A 111 14.39 -18.86 -1.18
N LEU A 112 13.82 -17.96 -2.01
CA LEU A 112 13.16 -18.34 -3.26
C LEU A 112 14.14 -18.99 -4.24
N ALA A 113 15.35 -18.44 -4.40
CA ALA A 113 16.39 -19.03 -5.25
C ALA A 113 16.70 -20.47 -4.84
N SER A 114 16.76 -20.74 -3.54
CA SER A 114 17.03 -22.09 -3.00
C SER A 114 15.90 -23.06 -3.34
N LYS A 115 14.62 -22.61 -3.26
CA LYS A 115 13.45 -23.42 -3.63
C LYS A 115 13.38 -23.68 -5.13
N LEU A 116 13.59 -22.66 -5.96
CA LEU A 116 13.56 -22.81 -7.42
C LEU A 116 14.60 -23.82 -7.92
N LYS A 117 15.80 -23.83 -7.37
CA LYS A 117 16.86 -24.82 -7.72
C LYS A 117 16.49 -26.27 -7.42
N LEU A 118 15.58 -26.48 -6.46
CA LEU A 118 15.12 -27.81 -6.06
C LEU A 118 13.78 -28.20 -6.71
N HIS A 119 13.07 -27.23 -7.30
CA HIS A 119 11.74 -27.46 -7.88
C HIS A 119 11.83 -28.26 -9.18
N PRO A 120 10.94 -29.25 -9.42
CA PRO A 120 11.02 -30.16 -10.60
C PRO A 120 11.13 -29.47 -11.95
N VAL A 121 10.45 -28.32 -12.13
CA VAL A 121 10.46 -27.54 -13.39
C VAL A 121 11.52 -26.44 -13.36
N PHE A 122 11.60 -25.67 -12.28
CA PHE A 122 12.47 -24.49 -12.23
C PHE A 122 13.96 -24.83 -12.08
N LYS A 123 14.32 -26.06 -11.68
CA LYS A 123 15.73 -26.55 -11.67
C LYS A 123 16.39 -26.46 -13.06
N ASP A 124 15.59 -26.45 -14.14
CA ASP A 124 16.07 -26.35 -15.50
C ASP A 124 16.38 -24.90 -15.92
N TYR A 125 16.11 -23.95 -15.05
CA TYR A 125 16.45 -22.53 -15.22
C TYR A 125 17.72 -22.17 -14.44
N GLN A 126 18.58 -21.34 -15.04
CA GLN A 126 19.64 -20.69 -14.29
C GLN A 126 19.06 -19.58 -13.42
N ILE A 127 19.19 -19.71 -12.10
CA ILE A 127 18.69 -18.74 -11.14
C ILE A 127 19.80 -17.73 -10.84
N ILE A 128 19.52 -16.44 -11.07
CA ILE A 128 20.45 -15.32 -10.88
C ILE A 128 19.90 -14.43 -9.76
N LEU A 129 20.72 -14.16 -8.75
CA LEU A 129 20.42 -13.16 -7.73
C LEU A 129 20.98 -11.80 -8.18
N ALA A 130 20.09 -10.88 -8.52
CA ALA A 130 20.38 -9.47 -8.73
C ALA A 130 19.93 -8.69 -7.49
N ALA A 131 20.44 -9.06 -6.32
CA ALA A 131 20.18 -8.43 -5.05
C ALA A 131 21.54 -8.22 -4.37
N GLY A 132 21.80 -7.04 -3.84
CA GLY A 132 23.02 -6.72 -3.11
C GLY A 132 23.28 -7.70 -1.97
N ASP A 133 24.54 -7.90 -1.61
CA ASP A 133 24.90 -8.79 -0.49
C ASP A 133 24.49 -8.25 0.88
N GLY A 134 23.85 -7.08 0.93
CA GLY A 134 23.48 -6.38 2.15
C GLY A 134 24.70 -5.80 2.90
N LYS A 135 25.87 -5.79 2.29
CA LYS A 135 27.05 -5.12 2.81
C LYS A 135 27.11 -3.68 2.30
N LEU A 136 27.34 -2.77 3.21
CA LEU A 136 27.25 -1.32 3.07
C LEU A 136 28.41 -0.66 2.26
N GLU A 137 29.23 -1.41 1.53
CA GLU A 137 30.50 -0.89 1.00
C GLU A 137 30.61 -0.78 -0.52
N GLU A 138 29.54 -1.12 -1.28
CA GLU A 138 29.61 -1.03 -2.76
C GLU A 138 28.57 -0.02 -3.29
N ASN A 139 29.03 0.84 -4.21
CA ASN A 139 28.23 1.82 -4.91
C ASN A 139 27.07 1.15 -5.66
N GLU A 140 25.83 1.65 -5.53
CA GLU A 140 24.65 1.04 -6.20
C GLU A 140 24.84 0.89 -7.73
N GLU A 141 25.55 1.81 -8.35
CA GLU A 141 25.88 1.70 -9.78
C GLU A 141 26.85 0.55 -10.07
N GLU A 142 27.86 0.33 -9.25
CA GLU A 142 28.77 -0.82 -9.39
C GLU A 142 28.05 -2.13 -9.09
N GLU A 143 27.17 -2.17 -8.10
CA GLU A 143 26.31 -3.34 -7.80
C GLU A 143 25.34 -3.61 -8.95
N ASN A 144 24.69 -2.57 -9.50
CA ASN A 144 23.83 -2.69 -10.67
C ASN A 144 24.62 -3.12 -11.91
N GLN A 145 25.82 -2.61 -12.10
CA GLN A 145 26.68 -2.99 -13.21
C GLN A 145 27.20 -4.43 -13.08
N LYS A 146 27.58 -4.86 -11.88
CA LYS A 146 27.95 -6.25 -11.59
C LYS A 146 26.74 -7.19 -11.73
N ALA A 147 25.55 -6.75 -11.30
CA ALA A 147 24.31 -7.50 -11.47
C ALA A 147 23.94 -7.60 -12.96
N PHE A 148 24.03 -6.52 -13.69
CA PHE A 148 23.81 -6.50 -15.14
C PHE A 148 24.74 -7.46 -15.87
N GLN A 149 26.04 -7.40 -15.58
CA GLN A 149 27.01 -8.30 -16.19
C GLN A 149 26.71 -9.77 -15.89
N ARG A 150 26.40 -10.10 -14.65
CA ARG A 150 26.00 -11.47 -14.25
C ARG A 150 24.77 -11.97 -15.01
N VAL A 151 23.77 -11.07 -15.21
CA VAL A 151 22.53 -11.45 -15.92
C VAL A 151 22.81 -11.64 -17.41
N THR A 152 23.54 -10.74 -18.05
CA THR A 152 23.86 -10.85 -19.49
C THR A 152 24.72 -12.06 -19.79
N GLU A 153 25.77 -12.32 -19.02
CA GLU A 153 26.61 -13.53 -19.14
C GLU A 153 25.79 -14.82 -18.95
N ALA A 154 24.82 -14.81 -18.01
CA ALA A 154 23.97 -15.97 -17.80
C ALA A 154 22.98 -16.18 -18.97
N ILE A 155 22.39 -15.11 -19.50
CA ILE A 155 21.51 -15.17 -20.69
C ILE A 155 22.23 -15.71 -21.92
N GLU A 156 23.48 -15.28 -22.13
CA GLU A 156 24.31 -15.79 -23.23
C GLU A 156 24.65 -17.28 -23.07
N LYS A 157 24.84 -17.73 -21.83
CA LYS A 157 25.28 -19.09 -21.53
C LYS A 157 24.19 -20.12 -21.41
N TYR A 158 23.02 -19.71 -20.91
CA TYR A 158 21.92 -20.61 -20.56
C TYR A 158 20.66 -20.29 -21.37
N GLU A 159 19.98 -21.31 -21.84
CA GLU A 159 18.75 -21.16 -22.63
C GLU A 159 17.58 -20.57 -21.84
N LYS A 160 17.55 -20.80 -20.53
CA LYS A 160 16.47 -20.33 -19.64
C LYS A 160 17.05 -19.73 -18.37
N THR A 161 16.61 -18.52 -18.02
CA THR A 161 17.09 -17.82 -16.82
C THR A 161 15.92 -17.22 -16.02
N ILE A 162 16.07 -17.19 -14.70
CA ILE A 162 15.21 -16.43 -13.80
C ILE A 162 16.10 -15.47 -13.02
N THR A 163 15.89 -14.19 -13.18
CA THR A 163 16.57 -13.14 -12.43
C THR A 163 15.72 -12.71 -11.25
N LEU A 164 16.20 -12.91 -10.02
CA LEU A 164 15.54 -12.47 -8.79
C LEU A 164 16.13 -11.13 -8.36
N SER A 165 15.30 -10.10 -8.21
CA SER A 165 15.72 -8.74 -7.86
C SER A 165 14.96 -8.21 -6.63
N VAL A 166 15.62 -7.30 -5.93
CA VAL A 166 15.04 -6.51 -4.84
C VAL A 166 15.33 -5.04 -5.13
N GLY A 167 14.59 -4.48 -6.10
CA GLY A 167 14.76 -3.10 -6.55
C GLY A 167 15.90 -2.86 -7.55
N GLN A 168 16.94 -3.70 -7.59
CA GLN A 168 18.01 -3.59 -8.58
C GLN A 168 17.50 -3.92 -9.99
N LEU A 169 18.10 -3.31 -11.01
CA LEU A 169 17.74 -3.52 -12.42
C LEU A 169 16.32 -3.07 -12.81
N THR A 170 15.54 -2.48 -11.89
CA THR A 170 14.22 -1.93 -12.19
C THR A 170 14.30 -0.61 -12.96
N THR A 171 15.38 0.14 -12.81
CA THR A 171 15.61 1.42 -13.48
C THR A 171 16.98 1.45 -14.17
N GLY A 172 17.17 2.31 -15.19
CA GLY A 172 18.47 2.62 -15.80
C GLY A 172 19.11 1.54 -16.68
N ILE A 173 18.58 0.32 -16.78
CA ILE A 173 19.20 -0.82 -17.48
C ILE A 173 18.22 -1.42 -18.48
N THR A 174 18.71 -1.87 -19.63
CA THR A 174 17.92 -2.54 -20.67
C THR A 174 18.48 -3.93 -20.92
N ILE A 175 17.66 -4.96 -20.70
CA ILE A 175 17.93 -6.36 -21.04
C ILE A 175 16.83 -6.82 -22.00
N PRO A 176 17.07 -6.81 -23.30
CA PRO A 176 16.04 -7.07 -24.31
C PRO A 176 15.47 -8.49 -24.26
N GLU A 177 16.24 -9.45 -23.76
CA GLU A 177 15.88 -10.87 -23.69
C GLU A 177 14.81 -11.18 -22.66
N TRP A 178 14.58 -10.33 -21.66
CA TRP A 178 13.48 -10.54 -20.71
C TRP A 178 12.13 -10.51 -21.40
N THR A 179 11.41 -11.63 -21.34
CA THR A 179 10.09 -11.80 -21.93
C THR A 179 8.97 -11.70 -20.91
N ALA A 180 9.28 -11.86 -19.63
CA ALA A 180 8.29 -11.78 -18.56
C ALA A 180 8.83 -11.08 -17.32
N VAL A 181 7.94 -10.34 -16.65
CA VAL A 181 8.14 -9.80 -15.30
C VAL A 181 7.13 -10.42 -14.35
N LEU A 182 7.58 -10.93 -13.20
CA LEU A 182 6.72 -11.37 -12.10
C LEU A 182 6.81 -10.38 -10.94
N MET A 183 5.67 -9.80 -10.56
CA MET A 183 5.55 -8.87 -9.44
C MET A 183 5.23 -9.68 -8.16
N LEU A 184 6.27 -9.95 -7.37
CA LEU A 184 6.19 -10.73 -6.12
C LEU A 184 6.38 -9.82 -4.88
N SER A 185 5.97 -8.57 -4.99
CA SER A 185 6.04 -7.56 -3.92
C SER A 185 4.86 -6.59 -4.00
N ASN A 186 4.50 -6.00 -2.88
CA ASN A 186 3.45 -4.98 -2.81
C ASN A 186 3.98 -3.61 -3.27
N MET A 187 4.30 -3.52 -4.56
CA MET A 187 4.68 -2.25 -5.17
C MET A 187 3.43 -1.37 -5.32
N SER A 188 3.40 -0.23 -4.62
CA SER A 188 2.25 0.68 -4.59
C SER A 188 2.39 1.89 -5.53
N SER A 189 3.63 2.30 -5.85
CA SER A 189 3.86 3.42 -6.75
C SER A 189 3.55 3.06 -8.21
N PRO A 190 2.57 3.75 -8.87
CA PRO A 190 2.25 3.50 -10.27
C PRO A 190 3.46 3.68 -11.21
N ALA A 191 4.28 4.70 -10.97
CA ALA A 191 5.46 4.96 -11.78
C ALA A 191 6.50 3.84 -11.67
N GLN A 192 6.81 3.37 -10.45
CA GLN A 192 7.76 2.28 -10.23
C GLN A 192 7.24 0.96 -10.78
N TYR A 193 5.95 0.68 -10.60
CA TYR A 193 5.31 -0.52 -11.14
C TYR A 193 5.42 -0.59 -12.66
N MET A 194 5.08 0.51 -13.34
CA MET A 194 5.13 0.57 -14.80
C MET A 194 6.56 0.55 -15.32
N GLN A 195 7.52 1.19 -14.62
CA GLN A 195 8.94 1.07 -14.96
C GLN A 195 9.42 -0.39 -14.91
N ALA A 196 9.01 -1.13 -13.89
CA ALA A 196 9.32 -2.56 -13.78
C ALA A 196 8.63 -3.39 -14.87
N ALA A 197 7.34 -3.16 -15.11
CA ALA A 197 6.54 -3.85 -16.13
C ALA A 197 7.13 -3.68 -17.53
N PHE A 198 7.53 -2.47 -17.91
CA PHE A 198 8.08 -2.16 -19.23
C PHE A 198 9.47 -2.75 -19.48
N ARG A 199 10.14 -3.35 -18.47
CA ARG A 199 11.40 -4.08 -18.67
C ARG A 199 11.26 -5.24 -19.66
N ALA A 200 10.09 -5.88 -19.72
CA ALA A 200 9.84 -6.93 -20.69
C ALA A 200 9.51 -6.41 -22.10
N GLN A 201 9.19 -5.11 -22.29
CA GLN A 201 8.72 -4.58 -23.58
C GLN A 201 9.84 -4.25 -24.58
N ASN A 202 11.09 -4.48 -24.23
CA ASN A 202 12.20 -4.19 -25.14
C ASN A 202 12.20 -5.13 -26.36
N PRO A 203 12.47 -4.63 -27.57
CA PRO A 203 12.56 -5.46 -28.76
C PRO A 203 13.79 -6.37 -28.68
N CYS A 204 13.63 -7.63 -29.11
CA CYS A 204 14.72 -8.61 -29.12
C CYS A 204 14.57 -9.55 -30.32
N LEU A 205 15.70 -9.99 -30.87
CA LEU A 205 15.81 -11.07 -31.84
C LEU A 205 16.42 -12.28 -31.15
N PHE A 206 15.70 -13.40 -31.17
CA PHE A 206 16.21 -14.67 -30.68
C PHE A 206 16.70 -15.53 -31.83
N THR A 207 17.75 -16.30 -31.61
CA THR A 207 18.24 -17.31 -32.56
C THR A 207 18.00 -18.68 -31.94
N ASP A 208 17.36 -19.58 -32.72
CA ASP A 208 17.16 -20.95 -32.29
C ASP A 208 18.42 -21.81 -32.48
N ARG A 209 18.38 -23.08 -32.08
CA ARG A 209 19.51 -24.02 -32.22
C ARG A 209 19.85 -24.35 -33.67
N GLU A 210 18.95 -24.10 -34.60
CA GLU A 210 19.09 -24.31 -36.02
C GLU A 210 19.64 -23.06 -36.73
N GLY A 211 19.84 -21.94 -36.00
CA GLY A 211 20.35 -20.69 -36.55
C GLY A 211 19.27 -19.78 -37.15
N ASN A 212 17.97 -20.12 -37.02
CA ASN A 212 16.88 -19.26 -37.46
C ASN A 212 16.65 -18.12 -36.46
N THR A 213 16.49 -16.91 -36.99
CA THR A 213 16.25 -15.73 -36.19
C THR A 213 14.76 -15.41 -36.16
N PHE A 214 14.19 -15.22 -34.97
CA PHE A 214 12.82 -14.80 -34.80
C PHE A 214 12.72 -13.64 -33.81
N ARG A 215 11.73 -12.81 -34.05
CA ARG A 215 11.51 -11.60 -33.24
C ARG A 215 10.62 -11.91 -32.05
N LYS A 216 10.95 -11.29 -30.91
CA LYS A 216 10.09 -11.27 -29.74
C LYS A 216 8.76 -10.57 -30.07
N LYS A 217 7.63 -11.33 -30.09
CA LYS A 217 6.31 -10.81 -30.43
C LYS A 217 5.53 -10.39 -29.20
N ASN A 218 5.67 -11.14 -28.09
CA ASN A 218 4.92 -10.96 -26.87
C ASN A 218 5.87 -10.69 -25.69
N ALA A 219 5.37 -9.96 -24.72
CA ALA A 219 5.97 -9.75 -23.42
C ALA A 219 4.86 -9.79 -22.35
N TYR A 220 5.21 -10.24 -21.17
CA TYR A 220 4.22 -10.56 -20.14
C TYR A 220 4.58 -9.90 -18.80
N VAL A 221 3.54 -9.45 -18.09
CA VAL A 221 3.61 -9.08 -16.68
C VAL A 221 2.64 -9.98 -15.93
N PHE A 222 3.10 -10.58 -14.85
CA PHE A 222 2.30 -11.44 -13.98
C PHE A 222 2.25 -10.84 -12.58
N ASP A 223 1.06 -10.66 -12.05
CA ASP A 223 0.82 -10.17 -10.71
C ASP A 223 -0.22 -11.04 -9.99
N PHE A 224 -0.19 -11.07 -8.66
CA PHE A 224 -0.98 -11.98 -7.84
C PHE A 224 -1.89 -11.27 -6.85
N ASP A 225 -2.12 -9.98 -7.08
CA ASP A 225 -3.10 -9.16 -6.35
C ASP A 225 -3.89 -8.28 -7.33
N PRO A 226 -5.04 -8.74 -7.83
CA PRO A 226 -5.86 -7.98 -8.79
C PRO A 226 -6.31 -6.61 -8.25
N ALA A 227 -6.64 -6.52 -6.97
CA ALA A 227 -7.12 -5.27 -6.39
C ALA A 227 -6.07 -4.17 -6.48
N ARG A 228 -4.85 -4.44 -6.02
CA ARG A 228 -3.71 -3.53 -6.11
C ARG A 228 -3.33 -3.24 -7.57
N THR A 229 -3.16 -4.28 -8.36
CA THR A 229 -2.73 -4.19 -9.77
C THR A 229 -3.65 -3.29 -10.60
N LEU A 230 -4.96 -3.48 -10.48
CA LEU A 230 -5.94 -2.71 -11.25
C LEU A 230 -6.07 -1.27 -10.73
N THR A 231 -5.92 -1.06 -9.41
CA THR A 231 -5.85 0.29 -8.83
C THR A 231 -4.63 1.06 -9.34
N ILE A 232 -3.45 0.44 -9.36
CA ILE A 232 -2.22 1.03 -9.93
C ILE A 232 -2.41 1.37 -11.40
N PHE A 233 -3.06 0.49 -12.15
CA PHE A 233 -3.33 0.71 -13.57
C PHE A 233 -4.28 1.89 -13.78
N GLU A 234 -5.36 2.00 -12.99
CA GLU A 234 -6.27 3.15 -13.00
C GLU A 234 -5.52 4.46 -12.70
N GLN A 235 -4.72 4.48 -11.64
CA GLN A 235 -3.94 5.66 -11.24
C GLN A 235 -2.98 6.09 -12.35
N PHE A 236 -2.19 5.16 -12.88
CA PHE A 236 -1.26 5.45 -13.96
C PHE A 236 -1.95 5.97 -15.22
N ALA A 237 -3.10 5.40 -15.60
CA ALA A 237 -3.88 5.88 -16.74
C ALA A 237 -4.34 7.33 -16.57
N ASN A 238 -4.68 7.73 -15.34
CA ASN A 238 -5.09 9.08 -15.01
C ASN A 238 -3.89 10.06 -14.95
N ASP A 239 -2.71 9.60 -14.48
CA ASP A 239 -1.49 10.40 -14.40
C ASP A 239 -0.88 10.74 -15.76
N LEU A 240 -1.19 9.98 -16.81
CA LEU A 240 -0.68 10.23 -18.17
C LEU A 240 -1.29 11.47 -18.83
N ILE A 241 -2.35 12.06 -18.28
CA ILE A 241 -3.02 13.23 -18.83
C ILE A 241 -2.58 14.48 -18.10
N PRO A 242 -2.11 15.53 -18.80
CA PRO A 242 -1.74 16.79 -18.16
C PRO A 242 -2.91 17.37 -17.38
N LYS A 243 -2.71 17.63 -16.12
CA LYS A 243 -3.68 17.96 -15.09
C LYS A 243 -4.59 19.15 -15.44
N SER A 244 -5.88 18.90 -15.50
CA SER A 244 -6.85 19.68 -14.77
C SER A 244 -7.18 18.89 -13.51
N SER A 245 -6.65 19.32 -12.35
CA SER A 245 -6.92 18.77 -10.99
C SER A 245 -7.29 17.28 -10.90
N ALA A 246 -6.30 16.43 -10.72
CA ALA A 246 -6.41 14.95 -10.70
C ALA A 246 -7.41 14.37 -9.66
N ASN A 247 -7.84 15.15 -8.69
CA ASN A 247 -8.82 14.76 -7.68
C ASN A 247 -10.30 14.99 -8.08
N GLN A 248 -10.58 15.44 -9.31
CA GLN A 248 -11.93 15.77 -9.78
C GLN A 248 -12.30 15.14 -11.13
N LEU A 249 -11.61 14.08 -11.57
CA LEU A 249 -12.01 13.37 -12.78
C LEU A 249 -13.30 12.61 -12.51
N ASP A 250 -14.32 12.84 -13.36
CA ASP A 250 -15.54 12.06 -13.30
C ASP A 250 -15.33 10.61 -13.76
N LEU A 251 -16.27 9.74 -13.47
CA LEU A 251 -16.18 8.30 -13.78
C LEU A 251 -16.00 8.04 -15.28
N GLU A 252 -16.60 8.85 -16.15
CA GLU A 252 -16.51 8.69 -17.60
C GLU A 252 -15.12 9.10 -18.13
N GLU A 253 -14.50 10.10 -17.52
CA GLU A 253 -13.13 10.48 -17.84
C GLU A 253 -12.14 9.38 -17.40
N LYS A 254 -12.31 8.84 -16.20
CA LYS A 254 -11.52 7.70 -15.73
C LYS A 254 -11.66 6.48 -16.64
N LYS A 255 -12.89 6.13 -17.04
CA LYS A 255 -13.15 5.05 -18.00
C LYS A 255 -12.46 5.28 -19.35
N ARG A 256 -12.48 6.52 -19.85
CA ARG A 256 -11.80 6.87 -21.09
C ARG A 256 -10.30 6.70 -21.00
N ASN A 257 -9.68 7.19 -19.90
CA ASN A 257 -8.24 7.11 -19.68
C ASN A 257 -7.78 5.65 -19.57
N VAL A 258 -8.48 4.85 -18.79
CA VAL A 258 -8.23 3.41 -18.66
C VAL A 258 -8.39 2.70 -19.99
N LYS A 259 -9.43 3.03 -20.79
CA LYS A 259 -9.65 2.45 -22.12
C LYS A 259 -8.50 2.78 -23.08
N GLU A 260 -7.97 3.99 -23.04
CA GLU A 260 -6.84 4.38 -23.86
C GLU A 260 -5.58 3.57 -23.49
N LEU A 261 -5.30 3.38 -22.21
CA LEU A 261 -4.16 2.58 -21.76
C LEU A 261 -4.31 1.10 -22.11
N LEU A 262 -5.51 0.52 -21.97
CA LEU A 262 -5.80 -0.88 -22.33
C LEU A 262 -5.53 -1.21 -23.80
N ASN A 263 -5.61 -0.24 -24.70
CA ASN A 263 -5.28 -0.43 -26.11
C ASN A 263 -3.78 -0.73 -26.34
N PHE A 264 -2.90 -0.32 -25.40
CA PHE A 264 -1.46 -0.53 -25.48
C PHE A 264 -0.99 -1.59 -24.51
N PHE A 265 -1.70 -1.77 -23.42
CA PHE A 265 -1.36 -2.67 -22.33
C PHE A 265 -2.62 -3.43 -21.88
N PRO A 266 -3.04 -4.47 -22.65
CA PRO A 266 -4.20 -5.28 -22.29
C PRO A 266 -3.99 -6.03 -20.99
N ILE A 267 -5.07 -6.14 -20.19
CA ILE A 267 -5.11 -6.84 -18.91
C ILE A 267 -6.01 -8.05 -19.00
N TYR A 268 -5.52 -9.16 -18.51
CA TYR A 268 -6.26 -10.40 -18.30
C TYR A 268 -6.37 -10.65 -16.79
N ALA A 269 -7.57 -10.91 -16.31
CA ALA A 269 -7.84 -11.30 -14.93
C ALA A 269 -8.71 -12.54 -14.88
N GLU A 270 -8.63 -13.21 -13.74
CA GLU A 270 -9.43 -14.40 -13.45
C GLU A 270 -10.89 -13.99 -13.18
N ASP A 271 -11.82 -14.64 -13.87
CA ASP A 271 -13.27 -14.50 -13.63
C ASP A 271 -13.74 -15.43 -12.50
N ASP A 272 -15.02 -15.34 -12.12
CA ASP A 272 -15.62 -16.16 -11.06
C ASP A 272 -15.54 -17.68 -11.37
N GLY A 273 -15.34 -18.07 -12.63
CA GLY A 273 -15.15 -19.45 -13.06
C GLY A 273 -13.69 -19.90 -13.09
N GLY A 274 -12.75 -19.03 -12.71
CA GLY A 274 -11.30 -19.30 -12.71
C GLY A 274 -10.67 -19.23 -14.09
N GLN A 275 -11.36 -18.64 -15.10
CA GLN A 275 -10.86 -18.48 -16.46
C GLN A 275 -10.23 -17.09 -16.63
N MET A 276 -9.11 -17.01 -17.37
CA MET A 276 -8.47 -15.74 -17.69
C MET A 276 -9.23 -15.02 -18.80
N THR A 277 -9.81 -13.87 -18.48
CA THR A 277 -10.62 -13.05 -19.39
C THR A 277 -9.98 -11.69 -19.61
N LEU A 278 -10.10 -11.17 -20.85
CA LEU A 278 -9.63 -9.81 -21.19
C LEU A 278 -10.55 -8.77 -20.56
N LEU A 279 -9.98 -7.88 -19.75
CA LEU A 279 -10.75 -6.85 -19.06
C LEU A 279 -11.08 -5.65 -19.97
N ASN A 280 -12.24 -5.07 -19.74
CA ASN A 280 -12.61 -3.75 -20.25
C ASN A 280 -12.37 -2.66 -19.20
N ALA A 281 -12.55 -1.39 -19.57
CA ALA A 281 -12.30 -0.26 -18.66
C ALA A 281 -13.22 -0.28 -17.43
N GLU A 282 -14.46 -0.74 -17.58
CA GLU A 282 -15.41 -0.84 -16.48
C GLU A 282 -14.96 -1.91 -15.46
N SER A 283 -14.56 -3.08 -15.94
CA SER A 283 -14.03 -4.17 -15.10
C SER A 283 -12.78 -3.74 -14.33
N VAL A 284 -11.87 -2.99 -14.96
CA VAL A 284 -10.67 -2.45 -14.30
C VAL A 284 -11.04 -1.55 -13.11
N LEU A 285 -12.11 -0.75 -13.27
CA LEU A 285 -12.56 0.17 -12.22
C LEU A 285 -13.38 -0.52 -11.11
N THR A 286 -14.11 -1.59 -11.44
CA THR A 286 -15.08 -2.22 -10.51
C THR A 286 -14.50 -3.39 -9.72
N ILE A 287 -13.64 -4.21 -10.32
CA ILE A 287 -13.06 -5.38 -9.65
C ILE A 287 -12.32 -5.03 -8.34
N PRO A 288 -11.44 -4.03 -8.29
CA PRO A 288 -10.78 -3.67 -7.04
C PRO A 288 -11.76 -3.32 -5.93
N ARG A 289 -12.77 -2.53 -6.25
CA ARG A 289 -13.78 -2.08 -5.30
C ARG A 289 -14.61 -3.23 -4.74
N HIS A 290 -14.90 -4.24 -5.58
CA HIS A 290 -15.60 -5.45 -5.13
C HIS A 290 -14.72 -6.32 -4.22
N ILE A 291 -13.42 -6.46 -4.53
CA ILE A 291 -12.47 -7.17 -3.67
C ILE A 291 -12.30 -6.43 -2.33
N TYR A 292 -12.17 -5.11 -2.35
CA TYR A 292 -12.10 -4.29 -1.13
C TYR A 292 -13.37 -4.41 -0.30
N ALA A 293 -14.55 -4.45 -0.92
CA ALA A 293 -15.81 -4.61 -0.23
C ALA A 293 -15.91 -5.96 0.51
N LYS A 294 -15.45 -7.04 -0.09
CA LYS A 294 -15.35 -8.35 0.58
C LYS A 294 -14.44 -8.28 1.81
N GLU A 295 -13.27 -7.67 1.66
CA GLU A 295 -12.32 -7.49 2.77
C GLU A 295 -12.92 -6.63 3.90
N VAL A 296 -13.64 -5.57 3.56
CA VAL A 296 -14.36 -4.72 4.52
C VAL A 296 -15.37 -5.54 5.34
N VAL A 297 -16.17 -6.39 4.68
CA VAL A 297 -17.15 -7.25 5.37
C VAL A 297 -16.47 -8.30 6.25
N GLU A 298 -15.45 -9.00 5.72
CA GLU A 298 -14.71 -10.01 6.46
C GLU A 298 -14.04 -9.46 7.73
N ARG A 299 -13.66 -8.17 7.72
CA ARG A 299 -13.11 -7.46 8.89
C ARG A 299 -14.17 -6.73 9.73
N GLY A 300 -15.45 -7.00 9.52
CA GLY A 300 -16.52 -6.33 10.27
C GLY A 300 -16.52 -4.81 10.11
N PHE A 301 -16.24 -4.32 8.89
CA PHE A 301 -16.14 -2.89 8.52
C PHE A 301 -14.95 -2.13 9.17
N MET A 302 -13.95 -2.85 9.67
CA MET A 302 -12.75 -2.24 10.26
C MET A 302 -11.55 -2.21 9.31
N SER A 303 -11.77 -2.33 8.01
CA SER A 303 -10.71 -2.22 7.00
C SER A 303 -10.46 -0.78 6.59
N ASN A 304 -9.20 -0.45 6.31
CA ASN A 304 -8.79 0.86 5.78
C ASN A 304 -9.37 1.16 4.40
N PHE A 305 -9.74 0.14 3.63
CA PHE A 305 -10.39 0.32 2.32
C PHE A 305 -11.75 1.03 2.39
N LEU A 306 -12.35 1.08 3.59
CA LEU A 306 -13.59 1.81 3.81
C LEU A 306 -13.41 3.32 3.84
N PHE A 307 -12.18 3.81 4.02
CA PHE A 307 -11.89 5.22 4.23
C PHE A 307 -11.22 5.85 3.03
N SER A 308 -11.57 7.11 2.79
CA SER A 308 -11.01 7.96 1.73
C SER A 308 -10.71 9.35 2.28
N ASN A 309 -10.00 10.17 1.49
CA ASN A 309 -9.73 11.57 1.80
C ASN A 309 -9.23 11.85 3.24
N ILE A 310 -8.43 10.94 3.79
CA ILE A 310 -7.93 11.06 5.18
C ILE A 310 -7.08 12.33 5.35
N SER A 311 -6.30 12.72 4.34
CA SER A 311 -5.54 13.98 4.34
C SER A 311 -6.43 15.23 4.50
N GLY A 312 -7.73 15.14 4.23
CA GLY A 312 -8.69 16.23 4.51
C GLY A 312 -8.75 16.62 5.98
N ILE A 313 -8.27 15.76 6.90
CA ILE A 313 -8.22 16.04 8.33
C ILE A 313 -7.37 17.27 8.67
N PHE A 314 -6.33 17.57 7.89
CA PHE A 314 -5.49 18.75 8.10
C PHE A 314 -6.18 20.08 7.82
N SER A 315 -7.33 20.04 7.14
CA SER A 315 -8.20 21.19 6.87
C SER A 315 -9.52 21.09 7.64
N ALA A 316 -9.65 20.13 8.55
CA ALA A 316 -10.86 19.93 9.32
C ALA A 316 -10.96 20.90 10.51
N PRO A 317 -12.17 21.34 10.91
CA PRO A 317 -12.35 22.11 12.13
C PRO A 317 -12.04 21.25 13.36
N LYS A 318 -11.63 21.91 14.44
CA LYS A 318 -11.26 21.25 15.71
C LYS A 318 -12.36 20.32 16.23
N GLU A 319 -13.61 20.66 16.02
CA GLU A 319 -14.75 19.84 16.42
C GLU A 319 -14.78 18.47 15.72
N VAL A 320 -14.30 18.38 14.47
CA VAL A 320 -14.16 17.10 13.75
C VAL A 320 -13.04 16.29 14.36
N ILE A 321 -11.93 16.92 14.68
CA ILE A 321 -10.76 16.25 15.29
C ILE A 321 -11.17 15.72 16.69
N ASP A 322 -11.83 16.55 17.49
CA ASP A 322 -12.34 16.18 18.80
C ASP A 322 -13.38 15.05 18.72
N LEU A 323 -14.27 15.09 17.71
CA LEU A 323 -15.23 14.03 17.44
C LEU A 323 -14.54 12.71 17.13
N ILE A 324 -13.55 12.72 16.21
CA ILE A 324 -12.81 11.51 15.83
C ILE A 324 -12.02 10.97 17.02
N ASN A 325 -11.36 11.83 17.80
CA ASN A 325 -10.70 11.45 19.05
C ASN A 325 -11.66 10.86 20.10
N GLY A 326 -12.94 11.20 20.01
CA GLY A 326 -13.99 10.67 20.89
C GLY A 326 -14.44 9.27 20.51
N PHE A 327 -14.09 8.72 19.37
CA PHE A 327 -14.48 7.35 18.99
C PHE A 327 -13.85 6.33 19.93
N GLN A 328 -14.64 5.32 20.29
CA GLN A 328 -14.15 4.27 21.16
C GLN A 328 -13.06 3.46 20.45
N ALA A 329 -11.87 3.39 21.05
CA ALA A 329 -10.80 2.53 20.55
C ALA A 329 -11.27 1.07 20.40
N ILE A 330 -10.78 0.39 19.38
CA ILE A 330 -10.90 -1.06 19.26
C ILE A 330 -10.00 -1.64 20.36
N GLU A 331 -10.57 -2.50 21.20
CA GLU A 331 -9.79 -3.17 22.23
C GLU A 331 -8.66 -3.97 21.61
N GLU A 332 -7.47 -3.63 22.01
CA GLU A 332 -6.25 -4.38 22.23
C GLU A 332 -5.11 -4.18 21.26
N PRO A 333 -3.93 -4.10 21.79
CA PRO A 333 -3.48 -3.76 23.16
C PRO A 333 -2.90 -2.36 23.27
N ARG A 334 -3.17 -1.45 22.35
CA ARG A 334 -2.67 -0.07 22.34
C ARG A 334 -3.81 0.90 22.55
N GLU A 335 -3.72 1.70 23.61
CA GLU A 335 -4.50 2.94 23.68
C GLU A 335 -4.23 3.72 22.39
N LEU A 336 -5.28 4.06 21.63
CA LEU A 336 -5.14 4.91 20.47
C LEU A 336 -4.51 6.22 20.93
N SER A 337 -3.44 6.63 20.28
CA SER A 337 -2.87 7.95 20.51
C SER A 337 -3.91 9.00 20.10
N LYS A 338 -4.00 10.09 20.86
CA LYS A 338 -4.86 11.20 20.43
C LYS A 338 -4.25 11.84 19.19
N ILE A 339 -5.09 12.10 18.20
CA ILE A 339 -4.73 12.87 17.03
C ILE A 339 -4.32 14.28 17.52
N LYS A 340 -3.06 14.63 17.28
CA LYS A 340 -2.49 15.91 17.67
C LYS A 340 -2.42 16.81 16.45
N ILE A 341 -3.50 17.50 16.16
CA ILE A 341 -3.54 18.56 15.17
C ILE A 341 -3.83 19.84 15.93
N GLU A 342 -2.86 20.75 15.96
CA GLU A 342 -2.98 22.08 16.51
C GLU A 342 -3.17 23.08 15.36
N ASP A 343 -3.61 24.29 15.68
CA ASP A 343 -3.68 25.37 14.69
C ASP A 343 -2.29 25.58 14.08
N GLY A 344 -2.23 25.55 12.74
CA GLY A 344 -0.95 25.64 12.02
C GLY A 344 -0.22 24.32 11.78
N THR A 345 -0.76 23.17 12.17
CA THR A 345 -0.12 21.85 11.87
C THR A 345 0.01 21.62 10.36
N LYS A 346 -0.99 22.01 9.58
CA LYS A 346 -0.96 21.92 8.13
C LYS A 346 0.19 22.72 7.53
N GLU A 347 0.36 23.96 8.00
CA GLU A 347 1.44 24.86 7.60
C GLU A 347 2.80 24.36 8.09
N ALA A 348 2.88 23.80 9.30
CA ALA A 348 4.11 23.26 9.87
C ALA A 348 4.58 22.00 9.12
N LEU A 349 3.67 21.19 8.64
CA LEU A 349 3.95 19.98 7.85
C LEU A 349 4.00 20.25 6.35
N TYR A 350 3.77 21.50 5.94
CA TYR A 350 3.75 21.92 4.52
C TYR A 350 2.81 21.08 3.64
N VAL A 351 1.64 20.72 4.18
CA VAL A 351 0.64 19.93 3.46
C VAL A 351 -0.16 20.85 2.56
N ASN A 352 -0.12 20.64 1.24
CA ASN A 352 -0.90 21.37 0.26
C ASN A 352 -2.36 20.87 0.21
N ASP A 353 -3.22 21.53 -0.59
CA ASP A 353 -4.63 21.16 -0.70
C ASP A 353 -4.86 19.78 -1.38
N ALA A 354 -3.85 19.24 -2.05
CA ALA A 354 -3.85 17.88 -2.59
C ALA A 354 -3.44 16.83 -1.55
N GLY A 355 -3.08 17.24 -0.32
CA GLY A 355 -2.61 16.34 0.73
C GLY A 355 -1.14 15.93 0.58
N GLU A 356 -0.36 16.62 -0.25
CA GLU A 356 1.06 16.34 -0.48
C GLU A 356 1.94 17.28 0.35
N VAL A 357 3.12 16.77 0.78
CA VAL A 357 4.11 17.59 1.48
C VAL A 357 4.95 18.34 0.44
N GLU A 358 4.88 19.68 0.47
CA GLU A 358 5.61 20.56 -0.45
C GLU A 358 6.19 21.75 0.33
N ILE A 359 7.51 21.75 0.54
CA ILE A 359 8.20 22.78 1.33
C ILE A 359 8.58 23.95 0.43
N PRO A 360 8.09 25.20 0.71
CA PRO A 360 8.48 26.38 -0.05
C PRO A 360 9.98 26.65 0.02
N LYS A 361 10.57 27.09 -1.10
CA LYS A 361 12.03 27.36 -1.19
C LYS A 361 12.52 28.37 -0.17
N GLU A 362 11.71 29.37 0.14
CA GLU A 362 12.07 30.38 1.14
C GLU A 362 12.24 29.76 2.53
N ASN A 363 11.39 28.78 2.88
CA ASN A 363 11.46 28.07 4.15
C ASN A 363 12.67 27.12 4.18
N LEU A 364 12.99 26.47 3.05
CA LEU A 364 14.18 25.61 2.95
C LEU A 364 15.48 26.37 3.21
N ILE A 365 15.60 27.61 2.77
CA ILE A 365 16.78 28.44 3.02
C ILE A 365 16.97 28.69 4.54
N GLY A 366 15.88 29.03 5.23
CA GLY A 366 15.89 29.25 6.67
C GLY A 366 16.20 27.97 7.45
N LEU A 367 15.59 26.85 7.07
CA LEU A 367 15.83 25.52 7.66
C LEU A 367 17.26 25.06 7.42
N SER A 368 17.80 25.20 6.19
CA SER A 368 19.17 24.85 5.86
C SER A 368 20.20 25.64 6.65
N ALA A 369 19.98 26.95 6.84
CA ALA A 369 20.83 27.77 7.68
C ALA A 369 20.80 27.35 9.15
N GLY A 370 19.66 26.86 9.65
CA GLY A 370 19.50 26.30 10.99
C GLY A 370 20.21 24.97 11.18
N LEU A 371 20.08 24.07 10.19
CA LEU A 371 20.69 22.74 10.23
C LEU A 371 22.20 22.75 10.02
N PHE A 372 22.65 23.45 9.00
CA PHE A 372 24.03 23.39 8.54
C PHE A 372 24.84 24.64 8.87
N GLY A 373 24.33 25.65 9.49
CA GLY A 373 24.91 26.93 9.91
C GLY A 373 26.42 27.13 9.76
N ASP A 374 26.95 28.26 10.15
CA ASP A 374 28.37 28.66 9.96
C ASP A 374 29.42 27.59 10.38
N LYS A 375 29.08 26.77 11.38
CA LYS A 375 30.01 25.75 11.89
C LYS A 375 30.26 24.64 10.88
N ILE A 376 29.22 24.18 10.21
CA ILE A 376 29.31 23.11 9.19
C ILE A 376 29.95 23.64 7.92
N TYR A 377 29.57 24.84 7.48
CA TYR A 377 30.21 25.50 6.34
C TYR A 377 31.71 25.62 6.54
N ARG A 378 32.18 26.10 7.69
CA ARG A 378 33.63 26.22 8.01
C ARG A 378 34.32 24.85 8.07
N THR A 379 33.63 23.82 8.53
CA THR A 379 34.18 22.44 8.54
C THR A 379 34.36 21.92 7.11
N LEU A 380 33.36 22.12 6.25
CA LEU A 380 33.44 21.75 4.85
C LEU A 380 34.51 22.53 4.09
N GLU A 381 34.58 23.85 4.30
CA GLU A 381 35.62 24.69 3.73
C GLU A 381 37.04 24.20 4.08
N ARG A 382 37.26 23.87 5.36
CA ARG A 382 38.54 23.32 5.81
C ARG A 382 38.83 21.94 5.17
N GLN A 383 37.86 21.05 5.07
CA GLN A 383 38.02 19.74 4.44
C GLN A 383 38.33 19.89 2.93
N ILE A 384 37.66 20.80 2.23
CA ILE A 384 37.97 21.11 0.82
C ILE A 384 39.43 21.59 0.70
N GLU A 385 39.89 22.45 1.63
CA GLU A 385 41.31 22.92 1.65
C GLU A 385 42.26 21.77 1.91
N GLU A 386 41.99 20.89 2.87
CA GLU A 386 42.83 19.73 3.17
C GLU A 386 42.91 18.77 1.96
N VAL A 387 41.79 18.43 1.33
CA VAL A 387 41.77 17.59 0.12
C VAL A 387 42.50 18.29 -1.01
N SER A 388 42.28 19.58 -1.24
CA SER A 388 42.98 20.37 -2.26
C SER A 388 44.50 20.41 -2.02
N PHE A 389 44.96 20.49 -0.76
CA PHE A 389 46.36 20.42 -0.41
C PHE A 389 46.98 19.06 -0.70
N GLU A 390 46.29 17.97 -0.40
CA GLU A 390 46.76 16.60 -0.69
C GLU A 390 46.95 16.31 -2.17
N ILE A 391 46.15 16.95 -3.04
CA ILE A 391 46.17 16.71 -4.49
C ILE A 391 46.89 17.78 -5.30
N GLN A 392 47.70 18.68 -4.70
CA GLN A 392 48.41 19.76 -5.36
C GLN A 392 49.49 19.30 -6.35
N SER A 393 49.92 18.05 -6.32
CA SER A 393 50.91 17.51 -7.21
C SER A 393 50.29 16.97 -8.50
N SER A 394 50.78 17.41 -9.67
CA SER A 394 50.35 16.88 -10.97
C SER A 394 50.52 15.35 -11.04
N PRO A 395 49.56 14.62 -11.63
CA PRO A 395 49.70 13.18 -11.80
C PRO A 395 51.01 12.83 -12.57
N LYS A 396 51.69 11.76 -12.11
CA LYS A 396 52.89 11.26 -12.77
C LYS A 396 52.59 10.83 -14.21
N GLU A 397 53.56 11.02 -15.10
CA GLU A 397 53.47 10.53 -16.50
C GLU A 397 53.06 9.04 -16.51
N GLY A 398 52.05 8.69 -17.33
CA GLY A 398 51.56 7.33 -17.51
C GLY A 398 50.25 7.00 -16.78
N ILE A 399 49.70 7.88 -15.94
CA ILE A 399 48.36 7.70 -15.35
C ILE A 399 47.30 8.12 -16.39
N LYS A 400 46.27 7.28 -16.59
CA LYS A 400 45.21 7.59 -17.53
C LYS A 400 44.38 8.78 -17.00
N GLU A 401 43.95 9.66 -17.89
CA GLU A 401 43.10 10.83 -17.54
C GLU A 401 41.88 10.44 -16.76
N LYS A 402 41.24 9.32 -17.13
CA LYS A 402 40.08 8.79 -16.42
C LYS A 402 40.38 8.47 -14.94
N ASP A 403 41.51 7.80 -14.68
CA ASP A 403 41.91 7.42 -13.32
C ASP A 403 42.19 8.65 -12.42
N THR A 404 42.66 9.74 -13.03
CA THR A 404 42.90 11.03 -12.35
C THR A 404 41.58 11.70 -12.01
N LEU A 405 40.63 11.76 -12.96
CA LEU A 405 39.32 12.34 -12.76
C LEU A 405 38.56 11.58 -11.68
N ASP A 406 38.46 10.25 -11.79
CA ASP A 406 37.76 9.38 -10.83
C ASP A 406 38.37 9.55 -9.42
N SER A 407 39.68 9.68 -9.29
CA SER A 407 40.35 9.91 -8.00
C SER A 407 40.00 11.28 -7.39
N LEU A 408 39.95 12.34 -8.21
CA LEU A 408 39.54 13.66 -7.74
C LEU A 408 38.08 13.70 -7.29
N GLN A 409 37.19 13.15 -8.11
CA GLN A 409 35.76 13.07 -7.79
C GLN A 409 35.53 12.35 -6.48
N LYS A 410 36.09 11.16 -6.32
CA LYS A 410 35.95 10.38 -5.10
C LYS A 410 36.45 11.10 -3.86
N LYS A 411 37.63 11.70 -3.89
CA LYS A 411 38.20 12.38 -2.70
C LYS A 411 37.35 13.55 -2.22
N TYR A 412 36.81 14.36 -3.14
CA TYR A 412 35.94 15.47 -2.79
C TYR A 412 34.57 14.98 -2.35
N ALA A 413 33.94 14.01 -3.04
CA ALA A 413 32.64 13.48 -2.70
C ALA A 413 32.63 12.81 -1.33
N ASP A 414 33.62 11.95 -1.02
CA ASP A 414 33.71 11.25 0.28
C ASP A 414 33.76 12.23 1.45
N SER A 415 34.47 13.37 1.30
CA SER A 415 34.54 14.38 2.36
C SER A 415 33.21 15.08 2.61
N PHE A 416 32.43 15.37 1.57
CA PHE A 416 31.10 15.96 1.69
C PHE A 416 30.08 14.99 2.30
N VAL A 417 30.05 13.76 1.80
CA VAL A 417 29.13 12.72 2.27
C VAL A 417 29.25 12.53 3.77
N ASN A 418 30.47 12.31 4.27
CA ASN A 418 30.67 12.04 5.69
C ASN A 418 30.17 13.19 6.59
N ILE A 419 30.49 14.44 6.26
CA ILE A 419 30.12 15.60 7.08
C ILE A 419 28.61 15.82 7.07
N PHE A 420 27.98 15.77 5.89
CA PHE A 420 26.53 15.97 5.79
C PHE A 420 25.73 14.84 6.44
N LEU A 421 26.17 13.58 6.28
CA LEU A 421 25.48 12.44 6.91
C LEU A 421 25.64 12.44 8.43
N ASP A 422 26.84 12.74 8.95
CA ASP A 422 27.06 12.78 10.40
C ASP A 422 26.23 13.87 11.07
N GLU A 423 26.13 15.05 10.45
CA GLU A 423 25.29 16.12 10.98
C GLU A 423 23.81 15.78 10.84
N SER A 424 23.40 15.20 9.70
CA SER A 424 22.02 14.74 9.50
C SER A 424 21.60 13.74 10.59
N ARG A 425 22.44 12.77 10.90
CA ARG A 425 22.20 11.79 11.99
C ARG A 425 22.14 12.44 13.37
N ALA A 426 22.94 13.48 13.59
CA ALA A 426 22.94 14.21 14.87
C ALA A 426 21.64 15.00 15.09
N GLN A 427 21.10 15.58 14.04
CA GLN A 427 19.87 16.39 14.08
C GLN A 427 18.59 15.55 14.02
N TYR A 428 18.62 14.38 13.35
CA TYR A 428 17.48 13.49 13.12
C TYR A 428 17.79 12.05 13.57
N PRO A 429 18.03 11.77 14.85
CA PRO A 429 18.56 10.48 15.31
C PRO A 429 17.58 9.30 15.17
N SER A 430 16.28 9.55 15.06
CA SER A 430 15.22 8.51 14.96
C SER A 430 14.53 8.42 13.61
N GLU A 431 14.77 9.37 12.71
CA GLU A 431 13.92 9.61 11.54
C GLU A 431 14.60 9.28 10.21
N ILE A 432 15.94 9.10 10.20
CA ILE A 432 16.65 8.82 8.95
C ILE A 432 16.65 7.32 8.67
N LYS A 433 15.80 6.92 7.73
CA LYS A 433 15.84 5.57 7.16
C LYS A 433 17.13 5.38 6.36
N LYS A 434 17.69 4.17 6.31
CA LYS A 434 18.87 3.85 5.47
C LYS A 434 18.68 4.20 3.99
N SER A 435 17.43 4.15 3.48
CA SER A 435 17.08 4.59 2.14
C SER A 435 17.26 6.08 1.95
N THR A 436 16.92 6.89 2.95
CA THR A 436 17.08 8.36 2.94
C THR A 436 18.55 8.74 3.01
N GLU A 437 19.35 8.06 3.85
CA GLU A 437 20.81 8.25 3.88
C GLU A 437 21.43 8.01 2.50
N LYS A 438 21.09 6.91 1.84
CA LYS A 438 21.57 6.60 0.48
C LYS A 438 21.13 7.62 -0.56
N GLN A 439 19.90 8.14 -0.44
CA GLN A 439 19.42 9.18 -1.33
C GLN A 439 20.20 10.49 -1.15
N ILE A 440 20.48 10.86 0.09
CA ILE A 440 21.32 12.02 0.42
C ILE A 440 22.72 11.84 -0.12
N GLU A 441 23.37 10.69 0.16
CA GLU A 441 24.70 10.34 -0.33
C GLU A 441 24.79 10.46 -1.85
N ARG A 442 23.83 9.86 -2.57
CA ARG A 442 23.78 9.93 -4.02
C ARG A 442 23.68 11.36 -4.55
N LYS A 443 22.80 12.18 -3.97
CA LYS A 443 22.63 13.58 -4.36
C LYS A 443 23.89 14.43 -4.10
N ILE A 444 24.58 14.15 -3.00
CA ILE A 444 25.85 14.83 -2.66
C ILE A 444 26.93 14.46 -3.67
N ILE A 445 27.10 13.15 -3.95
CA ILE A 445 28.07 12.64 -4.91
C ILE A 445 27.81 13.26 -6.29
N GLU A 446 26.60 13.19 -6.80
CA GLU A 446 26.20 13.73 -8.10
C GLU A 446 26.58 15.22 -8.23
N LYS A 447 26.20 16.05 -7.24
CA LYS A 447 26.50 17.49 -7.26
C LYS A 447 28.01 17.81 -7.18
N THR A 448 28.76 17.05 -6.39
CA THR A 448 30.20 17.21 -6.22
C THR A 448 30.95 16.76 -7.47
N GLU A 449 30.57 15.60 -8.03
CA GLU A 449 31.18 15.04 -9.23
C GLU A 449 30.96 15.92 -10.47
N ASP A 450 29.77 16.51 -10.63
CA ASP A 450 29.45 17.39 -11.76
C ASP A 450 30.38 18.60 -11.81
N VAL A 451 30.68 19.21 -10.67
CA VAL A 451 31.61 20.34 -10.59
C VAL A 451 33.03 19.91 -10.93
N VAL A 452 33.51 18.82 -10.33
CA VAL A 452 34.87 18.29 -10.61
C VAL A 452 35.03 17.91 -12.09
N LYS A 453 34.00 17.26 -12.65
CA LYS A 453 33.98 16.86 -14.05
C LYS A 453 34.05 18.06 -15.02
N LYS A 454 33.30 19.11 -14.72
CA LYS A 454 33.26 20.32 -15.51
C LYS A 454 34.64 21.02 -15.52
N GLU A 455 35.23 21.27 -14.35
CA GLU A 455 36.52 21.90 -14.22
C GLU A 455 37.64 21.06 -14.84
N TYR A 456 37.57 19.73 -14.70
CA TYR A 456 38.52 18.81 -15.31
C TYR A 456 38.48 18.82 -16.84
N ALA A 457 37.28 19.02 -17.43
CA ALA A 457 37.16 19.15 -18.89
C ALA A 457 37.92 20.39 -19.41
N ASP A 458 37.80 21.53 -18.75
CA ASP A 458 38.53 22.76 -19.11
C ASP A 458 40.04 22.58 -18.93
N TYR A 459 40.48 21.94 -17.86
CA TYR A 459 41.89 21.57 -17.64
C TYR A 459 42.41 20.64 -18.73
N SER A 460 41.66 19.62 -19.12
CA SER A 460 42.07 18.67 -20.16
C SER A 460 42.30 19.35 -21.53
N ILE A 461 41.43 20.30 -21.88
CA ILE A 461 41.58 21.13 -23.08
C ILE A 461 42.88 21.94 -23.02
N SER A 462 43.11 22.64 -21.90
CA SER A 462 44.32 23.48 -21.70
C SER A 462 45.61 22.63 -21.73
N ARG A 463 45.57 21.47 -21.04
CA ARG A 463 46.72 20.51 -21.06
C ARG A 463 47.06 20.02 -22.45
N ASN A 464 46.08 19.67 -23.26
CA ASN A 464 46.28 19.22 -24.62
C ASN A 464 46.81 20.35 -25.53
N GLN A 465 46.43 21.58 -25.29
CA GLN A 465 46.99 22.74 -25.99
C GLN A 465 48.46 22.94 -25.63
N LEU A 466 48.81 22.94 -24.35
CA LEU A 466 50.19 23.06 -23.89
C LEU A 466 51.09 21.93 -24.42
N GLN A 467 50.58 20.72 -24.51
CA GLN A 467 51.32 19.59 -25.07
C GLN A 467 51.61 19.77 -26.58
N LYS A 468 50.63 20.22 -27.35
CA LYS A 468 50.82 20.53 -28.79
C LYS A 468 51.81 21.68 -28.99
N GLU A 469 51.72 22.74 -28.19
CA GLU A 469 52.70 23.85 -28.24
C GLU A 469 54.13 23.36 -27.93
N ARG A 470 54.27 22.49 -26.92
CA ARG A 470 55.57 21.86 -26.61
C ARG A 470 56.14 21.07 -27.79
N GLU A 471 55.31 20.21 -28.38
CA GLU A 471 55.66 19.35 -29.50
C GLU A 471 56.15 20.22 -30.71
N ILE A 472 55.44 21.32 -31.03
CA ILE A 472 55.78 22.25 -32.06
C ILE A 472 57.18 22.90 -31.78
N LYS A 473 57.34 23.45 -30.55
CA LYS A 473 58.62 24.13 -30.20
C LYS A 473 59.80 23.18 -30.12
N VAL A 474 59.63 21.96 -29.68
CA VAL A 474 60.67 20.92 -29.68
C VAL A 474 60.99 20.54 -31.09
N GLN A 475 60.05 20.40 -32.01
CA GLN A 475 60.28 20.12 -33.43
C GLN A 475 61.04 21.28 -34.12
N GLU A 476 60.55 22.53 -33.86
CA GLU A 476 61.27 23.74 -34.40
C GLU A 476 62.69 23.83 -33.89
N ALA A 477 62.98 23.50 -32.64
CA ALA A 477 64.32 23.48 -32.05
C ALA A 477 65.20 22.38 -32.71
N GLN A 478 64.64 21.20 -32.94
CA GLN A 478 65.29 20.09 -33.60
C GLN A 478 65.62 20.44 -35.06
N ASP A 479 64.69 20.99 -35.80
CA ASP A 479 64.84 21.38 -37.18
C ASP A 479 65.88 22.52 -37.37
N SER A 480 66.04 23.38 -36.34
CA SER A 480 67.07 24.45 -36.32
C SER A 480 68.44 23.98 -35.82
N GLY A 481 68.60 22.69 -35.48
CA GLY A 481 69.89 22.14 -34.99
C GLY A 481 70.30 22.62 -33.61
N ALA A 482 69.30 22.93 -32.73
CA ALA A 482 69.55 23.39 -31.39
C ALA A 482 70.23 22.33 -30.50
N SER A 483 71.00 22.74 -29.49
CA SER A 483 71.64 21.83 -28.54
C SER A 483 70.60 21.09 -27.66
N MET A 484 70.99 19.91 -27.18
CA MET A 484 70.17 19.12 -26.23
C MET A 484 69.80 19.88 -24.98
N GLU A 485 70.68 20.84 -24.53
CA GLU A 485 70.38 21.72 -23.40
C GLU A 485 69.20 22.66 -23.68
N ARG A 486 69.08 23.12 -24.92
CA ARG A 486 67.97 23.99 -25.34
C ARG A 486 66.66 23.23 -25.40
N ILE A 487 66.67 21.99 -25.90
CA ILE A 487 65.48 21.13 -25.90
C ILE A 487 65.05 20.82 -24.47
N SER A 488 66.00 20.45 -23.60
CA SER A 488 65.71 20.21 -22.17
C SER A 488 65.15 21.45 -21.48
N SER A 489 65.60 22.68 -21.85
CA SER A 489 65.02 23.91 -21.30
C SER A 489 63.61 24.17 -21.75
N ILE A 490 63.23 23.75 -22.98
CA ILE A 490 61.82 23.82 -23.44
C ILE A 490 60.97 22.81 -22.64
N ASP A 491 61.42 21.57 -22.47
CA ASP A 491 60.73 20.55 -21.68
C ASP A 491 60.45 21.04 -20.26
N GLN A 492 61.46 21.58 -19.56
CA GLN A 492 61.30 22.14 -18.22
C GLN A 492 60.34 23.34 -18.15
N GLU A 493 60.31 24.21 -19.20
CA GLU A 493 59.37 25.30 -19.29
C GLU A 493 57.93 24.77 -19.35
N TYR A 494 57.65 23.76 -20.18
CA TYR A 494 56.33 23.20 -20.35
C TYR A 494 55.90 22.32 -19.18
N GLU A 495 56.82 21.61 -18.52
CA GLU A 495 56.53 20.92 -17.24
C GLU A 495 56.05 21.90 -16.18
N LYS A 496 56.68 23.04 -16.02
CA LYS A 496 56.25 24.10 -15.11
C LYS A 496 54.84 24.64 -15.48
N LYS A 497 54.58 24.86 -16.77
CA LYS A 497 53.26 25.30 -17.24
C LYS A 497 52.18 24.25 -17.00
N GLN A 498 52.49 22.99 -17.13
CA GLN A 498 51.55 21.91 -16.80
C GLN A 498 51.31 21.80 -15.31
N GLU A 499 52.32 21.94 -14.47
CA GLU A 499 52.13 22.00 -13.00
C GLU A 499 51.29 23.21 -12.58
N GLU A 500 51.49 24.39 -13.20
CA GLU A 500 50.69 25.58 -12.95
C GLU A 500 49.24 25.38 -13.40
N ASN A 501 49.01 24.79 -14.57
CA ASN A 501 47.70 24.47 -15.09
C ASN A 501 46.94 23.49 -14.17
N TYR A 502 47.63 22.48 -13.64
CA TYR A 502 47.01 21.54 -12.67
C TYR A 502 46.70 22.22 -11.33
N ARG A 503 47.57 23.12 -10.85
CA ARG A 503 47.32 23.92 -9.66
C ARG A 503 46.08 24.82 -9.82
N ASN A 504 45.95 25.45 -11.00
CA ASN A 504 44.79 26.25 -11.35
C ASN A 504 43.50 25.41 -11.39
N LEU A 505 43.55 24.14 -11.88
CA LEU A 505 42.42 23.20 -11.76
C LEU A 505 41.99 22.99 -10.31
N VAL A 506 42.94 22.65 -9.42
CA VAL A 506 42.65 22.38 -8.02
C VAL A 506 42.05 23.62 -7.32
N GLU A 507 42.60 24.80 -7.61
CA GLU A 507 42.10 26.08 -7.09
C GLU A 507 40.68 26.40 -7.61
N SER A 508 40.40 26.16 -8.89
CA SER A 508 39.09 26.34 -9.49
C SER A 508 38.04 25.41 -8.86
N ILE A 509 38.34 24.10 -8.74
CA ILE A 509 37.48 23.12 -8.07
C ILE A 509 37.22 23.61 -6.62
N GLN A 510 38.26 23.96 -5.89
CA GLN A 510 38.15 24.43 -4.49
C GLN A 510 37.19 25.62 -4.37
N ASN A 511 37.32 26.63 -5.19
CA ASN A 511 36.51 27.83 -5.14
C ASN A 511 35.05 27.55 -5.48
N ARG A 512 34.77 26.77 -6.51
CA ARG A 512 33.42 26.42 -6.91
C ARG A 512 32.73 25.50 -5.91
N LEU A 513 33.44 24.53 -5.35
CA LEU A 513 32.89 23.70 -4.27
C LEU A 513 32.47 24.53 -3.07
N LYS A 514 33.29 25.53 -2.67
CA LYS A 514 32.97 26.42 -1.54
C LYS A 514 31.80 27.35 -1.82
N GLU A 515 31.82 28.03 -2.94
CA GLU A 515 30.90 29.12 -3.26
C GLU A 515 29.56 28.66 -3.80
N GLU A 516 29.54 27.60 -4.62
CA GLU A 516 28.34 27.13 -5.32
C GLU A 516 27.81 25.82 -4.72
N THR A 517 28.69 24.81 -4.55
CA THR A 517 28.24 23.43 -4.26
C THR A 517 27.82 23.24 -2.81
N VAL A 518 28.58 23.79 -1.83
CA VAL A 518 28.24 23.61 -0.41
C VAL A 518 26.86 24.15 -0.09
N PRO A 519 26.45 25.39 -0.50
CA PRO A 519 25.10 25.88 -0.27
C PRO A 519 24.03 25.05 -0.99
N GLU A 520 24.29 24.64 -2.25
CA GLU A 520 23.32 23.84 -3.01
C GLU A 520 23.11 22.45 -2.40
N VAL A 521 24.17 21.78 -2.00
CA VAL A 521 24.10 20.47 -1.32
C VAL A 521 23.36 20.60 0.00
N ALA A 522 23.66 21.64 0.78
CA ALA A 522 22.97 21.89 2.05
C ALA A 522 21.45 22.05 1.85
N LEU A 523 21.03 22.77 0.82
CA LEU A 523 19.61 22.92 0.50
C LEU A 523 18.97 21.59 0.10
N VAL A 524 19.61 20.82 -0.78
CA VAL A 524 19.09 19.52 -1.26
C VAL A 524 18.99 18.48 -0.14
N VAL A 525 19.97 18.48 0.76
CA VAL A 525 19.96 17.60 1.93
C VAL A 525 18.85 18.02 2.90
N THR A 526 18.71 19.32 3.18
CA THR A 526 17.62 19.86 4.02
C THR A 526 16.26 19.50 3.45
N GLU A 527 16.03 19.73 2.16
CA GLU A 527 14.79 19.38 1.48
C GLU A 527 14.45 17.89 1.65
N THR A 528 15.45 17.04 1.47
CA THR A 528 15.27 15.59 1.60
C THR A 528 14.88 15.19 3.02
N LEU A 529 15.59 15.72 4.03
CA LEU A 529 15.36 15.42 5.45
C LEU A 529 14.02 15.94 5.93
N GLU A 530 13.72 17.21 5.70
CA GLU A 530 12.47 17.81 6.16
C GLU A 530 11.25 17.25 5.42
N THR A 531 11.37 16.93 4.13
CA THR A 531 10.30 16.27 3.40
C THR A 531 9.98 14.90 3.99
N GLU A 532 11.00 14.08 4.28
CA GLU A 532 10.78 12.75 4.88
C GLU A 532 10.22 12.86 6.30
N LYS A 533 10.69 13.81 7.11
CA LYS A 533 10.14 14.08 8.43
C LYS A 533 8.67 14.48 8.37
N CYS A 534 8.33 15.49 7.55
CA CYS A 534 6.94 15.94 7.41
C CYS A 534 6.03 14.83 6.86
N LYS A 535 6.52 14.00 5.93
CA LYS A 535 5.79 12.82 5.45
C LYS A 535 5.54 11.81 6.57
N ALA A 536 6.56 11.49 7.37
CA ALA A 536 6.42 10.52 8.45
C ALA A 536 5.43 11.01 9.52
N GLU A 537 5.49 12.30 9.90
CA GLU A 537 4.53 12.89 10.84
C GLU A 537 3.11 12.91 10.25
N LYS A 538 2.97 13.28 8.97
CA LYS A 538 1.70 13.24 8.26
C LYS A 538 1.11 11.83 8.24
N GLU A 539 1.89 10.83 7.83
CA GLU A 539 1.47 9.41 7.79
C GLU A 539 1.06 8.91 9.18
N SER A 540 1.79 9.30 10.24
CA SER A 540 1.43 8.96 11.61
C SER A 540 0.07 9.53 12.02
N ILE A 541 -0.19 10.82 11.72
CA ILE A 541 -1.48 11.45 12.00
C ILE A 541 -2.60 10.79 11.20
N GLU A 542 -2.38 10.52 9.92
CA GLU A 542 -3.36 9.83 9.08
C GLU A 542 -3.64 8.39 9.56
N GLY A 543 -2.61 7.68 10.04
CA GLY A 543 -2.75 6.37 10.68
C GLY A 543 -3.62 6.44 11.93
N ASP A 544 -3.39 7.42 12.80
CA ASP A 544 -4.20 7.64 13.99
C ASP A 544 -5.67 7.97 13.62
N VAL A 545 -5.90 8.79 12.59
CA VAL A 545 -7.26 9.07 12.07
C VAL A 545 -7.95 7.80 11.60
N ARG A 546 -7.29 6.97 10.80
CA ARG A 546 -7.84 5.67 10.33
C ARG A 546 -8.19 4.77 11.52
N ASN A 547 -7.31 4.68 12.51
CA ASN A 547 -7.52 3.86 13.70
C ASN A 547 -8.76 4.30 14.51
N HIS A 548 -8.97 5.62 14.66
CA HIS A 548 -10.15 6.15 15.30
C HIS A 548 -11.43 5.91 14.49
N LEU A 549 -11.36 6.10 13.16
CA LEU A 549 -12.49 5.83 12.26
C LEU A 549 -12.91 4.35 12.28
N ARG A 550 -11.97 3.41 12.45
CA ARG A 550 -12.28 1.98 12.65
C ARG A 550 -13.07 1.75 13.93
N GLY A 551 -12.76 2.53 14.99
CA GLY A 551 -13.53 2.48 16.24
C GLY A 551 -15.02 2.83 16.05
N PHE A 552 -15.32 3.72 15.11
CA PHE A 552 -16.68 4.03 14.70
C PHE A 552 -17.25 2.97 13.74
N SER A 553 -16.53 2.65 12.66
CA SER A 553 -17.05 1.82 11.57
C SER A 553 -17.41 0.38 11.98
N ARG A 554 -16.81 -0.16 13.04
CA ARG A 554 -17.21 -1.45 13.64
C ARG A 554 -18.67 -1.51 14.07
N THR A 555 -19.34 -0.35 14.22
CA THR A 555 -20.76 -0.28 14.57
C THR A 555 -21.69 -0.50 13.37
N ILE A 556 -21.17 -0.32 12.15
CA ILE A 556 -21.94 -0.39 10.91
C ILE A 556 -22.63 -1.74 10.72
N PRO A 557 -21.97 -2.91 10.90
CA PRO A 557 -22.64 -4.21 10.75
C PRO A 557 -23.85 -4.38 11.67
N ALA A 558 -23.76 -3.88 12.90
CA ALA A 558 -24.89 -3.93 13.85
C ALA A 558 -26.08 -3.09 13.37
N PHE A 559 -25.82 -1.90 12.83
CA PHE A 559 -26.85 -1.07 12.21
C PHE A 559 -27.45 -1.74 10.96
N LEU A 560 -26.64 -2.37 10.13
CA LEU A 560 -27.10 -3.10 8.95
C LEU A 560 -27.96 -4.31 9.32
N MET A 561 -27.62 -5.03 10.38
CA MET A 561 -28.47 -6.12 10.90
C MET A 561 -29.80 -5.62 11.42
N ALA A 562 -29.79 -4.50 12.16
CA ALA A 562 -30.99 -3.97 12.81
C ALA A 562 -31.92 -3.23 11.85
N TYR A 563 -31.37 -2.46 10.90
CA TYR A 563 -32.15 -1.52 10.08
C TYR A 563 -31.87 -1.62 8.57
N GLY A 564 -30.74 -2.23 8.16
CA GLY A 564 -30.32 -2.26 6.77
C GLY A 564 -31.11 -3.22 5.87
N ASP A 565 -31.13 -2.86 4.58
CA ASP A 565 -31.66 -3.67 3.48
C ASP A 565 -30.77 -3.54 2.24
N ARG A 566 -31.15 -4.19 1.13
CA ARG A 566 -30.39 -4.15 -0.13
C ARG A 566 -30.29 -2.78 -0.79
N ASN A 567 -31.12 -1.82 -0.40
CA ASN A 567 -31.14 -0.44 -0.92
C ASN A 567 -30.33 0.51 -0.02
N THR A 568 -29.73 0.00 1.04
CA THR A 568 -28.92 0.79 1.95
C THR A 568 -27.62 1.22 1.23
N THR A 569 -27.34 2.51 1.28
CA THR A 569 -26.13 3.15 0.72
C THR A 569 -25.53 4.09 1.75
N LEU A 570 -24.31 4.55 1.53
CA LEU A 570 -23.70 5.58 2.37
C LEU A 570 -24.57 6.84 2.44
N ALA A 571 -25.15 7.25 1.31
CA ALA A 571 -25.98 8.44 1.20
C ALA A 571 -27.29 8.39 2.03
N ASN A 572 -27.89 7.20 2.21
CA ASN A 572 -29.14 7.06 2.97
C ASN A 572 -28.96 6.41 4.35
N PHE A 573 -27.75 6.00 4.71
CA PHE A 573 -27.45 5.27 5.96
C PHE A 573 -27.94 6.00 7.20
N ASP A 574 -27.77 7.31 7.26
CA ASP A 574 -28.19 8.17 8.37
C ASP A 574 -29.73 8.35 8.47
N SER A 575 -30.46 8.04 7.43
CA SER A 575 -31.94 8.10 7.44
C SER A 575 -32.60 6.80 7.93
N LEU A 576 -31.83 5.70 7.99
CA LEU A 576 -32.33 4.38 8.39
C LEU A 576 -32.31 4.17 9.90
N VAL A 577 -31.37 4.82 10.59
CA VAL A 577 -31.13 4.61 12.02
C VAL A 577 -31.73 5.77 12.83
N PRO A 578 -32.56 5.49 13.85
CA PRO A 578 -33.01 6.55 14.74
C PRO A 578 -31.86 7.22 15.49
N GLU A 579 -31.93 8.56 15.64
CA GLU A 579 -30.89 9.37 16.30
C GLU A 579 -30.49 8.84 17.68
N GLU A 580 -31.53 8.47 18.48
CA GLU A 580 -31.33 7.96 19.86
C GLU A 580 -30.50 6.67 19.87
N VAL A 581 -30.79 5.76 18.91
CA VAL A 581 -30.07 4.48 18.77
C VAL A 581 -28.64 4.72 18.25
N PHE A 582 -28.51 5.65 17.32
CA PHE A 582 -27.19 6.01 16.78
C PHE A 582 -26.27 6.56 17.87
N LEU A 583 -26.79 7.51 18.67
CA LEU A 583 -26.10 8.05 19.84
C LEU A 583 -25.76 6.98 20.91
N GLU A 584 -26.68 6.05 21.16
CA GLU A 584 -26.46 4.99 22.16
C GLU A 584 -25.33 4.04 21.71
N VAL A 585 -25.38 3.58 20.46
CA VAL A 585 -24.42 2.59 19.93
C VAL A 585 -23.02 3.19 19.76
N THR A 586 -22.92 4.44 19.33
CA THR A 586 -21.65 5.13 19.14
C THR A 586 -21.07 5.75 20.41
N ARG A 587 -21.77 5.63 21.55
CA ARG A 587 -21.38 6.24 22.82
C ARG A 587 -20.04 5.71 23.32
N ASN A 588 -19.11 6.59 23.54
CA ASN A 588 -17.86 6.28 24.19
C ASN A 588 -18.08 6.05 25.69
N PRO A 589 -17.73 4.88 26.23
CA PRO A 589 -17.94 4.58 27.66
C PRO A 589 -17.14 5.48 28.61
N GLN A 590 -16.04 6.08 28.15
CA GLN A 590 -15.17 6.93 28.98
C GLN A 590 -15.67 8.36 29.06
N THR A 591 -16.14 8.94 27.93
CA THR A 591 -16.63 10.32 27.88
C THR A 591 -18.14 10.41 28.09
N GLY A 592 -18.87 9.33 27.81
CA GLY A 592 -20.35 9.31 27.84
C GLY A 592 -21.01 9.95 26.61
N GLU A 593 -20.23 10.49 25.67
CA GLU A 593 -20.71 11.16 24.46
C GLU A 593 -20.85 10.16 23.30
N GLY A 594 -21.89 10.34 22.50
CA GLY A 594 -22.12 9.58 21.26
C GLY A 594 -22.02 10.50 20.04
N VAL A 595 -21.97 9.90 18.86
CA VAL A 595 -21.98 10.62 17.58
C VAL A 595 -23.40 10.92 17.15
N THR A 596 -23.70 12.16 16.81
CA THR A 596 -25.00 12.56 16.24
C THR A 596 -25.04 12.24 14.74
N LEU A 597 -26.24 12.08 14.19
CA LEU A 597 -26.39 11.91 12.73
C LEU A 597 -25.89 13.14 11.94
N SER A 598 -26.00 14.34 12.51
CA SER A 598 -25.46 15.55 11.88
C SER A 598 -23.92 15.55 11.84
N GLN A 599 -23.27 15.09 12.90
CA GLN A 599 -21.81 14.91 12.92
C GLN A 599 -21.37 13.83 11.93
N PHE A 600 -22.07 12.71 11.84
CA PHE A 600 -21.79 11.68 10.85
C PHE A 600 -21.91 12.22 9.42
N ARG A 601 -22.98 12.99 9.12
CA ARG A 601 -23.12 13.66 7.82
C ARG A 601 -21.96 14.61 7.52
N PHE A 602 -21.48 15.32 8.51
CA PHE A 602 -20.34 16.23 8.34
C PHE A 602 -19.03 15.49 8.04
N LEU A 603 -18.80 14.32 8.62
CA LEU A 603 -17.68 13.43 8.27
C LEU A 603 -17.81 12.88 6.85
N ARG A 604 -19.04 12.54 6.43
CA ARG A 604 -19.34 11.98 5.12
C ARG A 604 -19.34 13.02 4.01
N ASP A 605 -20.09 14.12 4.18
CA ASP A 605 -20.40 15.08 3.12
C ASP A 605 -19.53 16.35 3.19
N GLY A 606 -18.92 16.61 4.35
CA GLY A 606 -18.24 17.86 4.62
C GLY A 606 -19.23 19.02 4.80
N GLY A 607 -18.73 20.23 4.61
CA GLY A 607 -19.52 21.44 4.68
C GLY A 607 -18.72 22.69 5.07
N ASP A 608 -19.37 23.83 4.96
CA ASP A 608 -18.80 25.10 5.37
C ASP A 608 -18.88 25.26 6.89
N TYR A 609 -17.83 25.83 7.47
CA TYR A 609 -17.78 26.18 8.89
C TYR A 609 -17.08 27.54 9.07
N TYR A 610 -17.27 28.12 10.26
CA TYR A 610 -16.59 29.36 10.64
C TYR A 610 -15.55 29.08 11.71
N GLU A 611 -14.40 29.72 11.60
CA GLU A 611 -13.41 29.68 12.65
C GLU A 611 -13.95 30.29 13.95
N LYS A 612 -13.45 29.81 15.09
CA LYS A 612 -13.86 30.28 16.40
C LYS A 612 -12.80 31.18 17.01
N ASP A 613 -13.24 32.21 17.76
CA ASP A 613 -12.35 33.05 18.54
C ASP A 613 -11.79 32.32 19.78
N GLU A 614 -10.93 33.00 20.54
CA GLU A 614 -10.33 32.48 21.77
C GLU A 614 -11.38 32.08 22.84
N ASN A 615 -12.62 32.56 22.72
CA ASN A 615 -13.74 32.27 23.61
C ASN A 615 -14.66 31.17 23.05
N GLY A 616 -14.33 30.56 21.89
CA GLY A 616 -15.08 29.52 21.24
C GLY A 616 -16.32 30.00 20.48
N GLN A 617 -16.45 31.33 20.17
CA GLN A 617 -17.54 31.88 19.38
C GLN A 617 -17.17 31.94 17.89
N GLU A 618 -18.07 31.53 17.03
CA GLU A 618 -17.90 31.60 15.58
C GLU A 618 -17.71 33.01 15.10
N ILE A 619 -16.65 33.26 14.31
CA ILE A 619 -16.38 34.53 13.64
C ILE A 619 -17.07 34.47 12.27
N ARG A 620 -18.29 34.98 12.21
CA ARG A 620 -19.16 34.90 11.03
C ARG A 620 -18.86 36.00 10.02
N ASP A 621 -17.72 35.94 9.37
CA ASP A 621 -17.38 36.75 8.21
C ASP A 621 -16.82 35.84 7.07
N GLU A 622 -16.67 36.43 5.87
CA GLU A 622 -16.21 35.65 4.70
C GLU A 622 -14.72 35.29 4.78
N GLU A 623 -13.90 35.95 5.58
CA GLU A 623 -12.46 35.67 5.73
C GLU A 623 -12.24 34.45 6.62
N HIS A 624 -13.13 34.25 7.61
CA HIS A 624 -13.06 33.11 8.57
C HIS A 624 -13.98 31.97 8.16
N LYS A 625 -14.61 32.05 6.99
CA LYS A 625 -15.35 30.93 6.42
C LYS A 625 -14.41 29.95 5.76
N LYS A 626 -14.40 28.73 6.28
CA LYS A 626 -13.61 27.61 5.76
C LYS A 626 -14.53 26.51 5.26
N HIS A 627 -13.99 25.63 4.45
CA HIS A 627 -14.71 24.47 3.93
C HIS A 627 -13.97 23.18 4.33
N PHE A 628 -14.68 22.27 4.98
CA PHE A 628 -14.21 20.92 5.21
C PHE A 628 -14.78 20.01 4.14
N GLN A 629 -13.95 19.33 3.39
CA GLN A 629 -14.36 18.50 2.26
C GLN A 629 -15.16 17.26 2.69
N GLY A 630 -14.94 16.74 3.90
CA GLY A 630 -15.54 15.48 4.34
C GLY A 630 -15.01 14.29 3.54
N GLN A 631 -15.93 13.44 3.07
CA GLN A 631 -15.63 12.27 2.24
C GLN A 631 -14.65 11.30 2.91
N LEU A 632 -14.72 11.18 4.25
CA LEU A 632 -13.84 10.26 4.98
C LEU A 632 -14.18 8.78 4.77
N PHE A 633 -15.32 8.48 4.12
CA PHE A 633 -15.73 7.14 3.72
C PHE A 633 -15.73 7.01 2.21
N ASP A 634 -15.19 5.92 1.69
CA ASP A 634 -15.31 5.59 0.27
C ASP A 634 -16.72 5.08 -0.04
N GLU A 635 -17.50 5.90 -0.76
CA GLU A 635 -18.89 5.61 -1.06
C GLU A 635 -19.06 4.31 -1.86
N LEU A 636 -18.21 4.07 -2.85
CA LEU A 636 -18.32 2.90 -3.71
C LEU A 636 -17.97 1.62 -2.94
N VAL A 637 -16.92 1.66 -2.14
CA VAL A 637 -16.53 0.52 -1.29
C VAL A 637 -17.59 0.28 -0.22
N PHE A 638 -18.12 1.33 0.42
CA PHE A 638 -19.20 1.22 1.41
C PHE A 638 -20.44 0.55 0.79
N ASN A 639 -20.91 1.06 -0.34
CA ASN A 639 -22.11 0.56 -0.99
C ASN A 639 -21.97 -0.90 -1.42
N ASN A 640 -20.82 -1.28 -1.99
CA ASN A 640 -20.52 -2.68 -2.32
C ASN A 640 -20.38 -3.56 -1.08
N ALA A 641 -19.80 -3.04 0.02
CA ALA A 641 -19.70 -3.77 1.27
C ALA A 641 -21.08 -4.03 1.90
N VAL A 642 -22.02 -3.09 1.78
CA VAL A 642 -23.42 -3.31 2.20
C VAL A 642 -24.03 -4.47 1.39
N VAL A 643 -23.88 -4.46 0.06
CA VAL A 643 -24.39 -5.55 -0.80
C VAL A 643 -23.79 -6.90 -0.40
N GLU A 644 -22.47 -6.95 -0.20
CA GLU A 644 -21.78 -8.17 0.21
C GLU A 644 -22.24 -8.65 1.59
N PHE A 645 -22.40 -7.74 2.57
CA PHE A 645 -22.93 -8.06 3.89
C PHE A 645 -24.36 -8.60 3.81
N MET A 646 -25.23 -8.02 2.96
CA MET A 646 -26.59 -8.51 2.76
C MET A 646 -26.60 -9.91 2.14
N ASN A 647 -25.71 -10.21 1.20
CA ASN A 647 -25.54 -11.55 0.64
C ASN A 647 -25.11 -12.56 1.72
N LYS A 648 -24.12 -12.20 2.55
CA LYS A 648 -23.70 -13.02 3.69
C LYS A 648 -24.83 -13.22 4.70
N ARG A 649 -25.60 -12.18 4.98
CA ARG A 649 -26.79 -12.27 5.85
C ARG A 649 -27.81 -13.26 5.31
N GLU A 650 -28.14 -13.21 4.03
CA GLU A 650 -29.09 -14.16 3.41
C GLU A 650 -28.55 -15.59 3.44
N GLU A 651 -27.27 -15.78 3.20
CA GLU A 651 -26.62 -17.09 3.23
C GLU A 651 -26.56 -17.71 4.64
N LEU A 652 -26.28 -16.91 5.69
CA LEU A 652 -25.90 -17.39 7.01
C LEU A 652 -26.99 -17.23 8.07
N ALA A 653 -27.98 -16.36 7.84
CA ALA A 653 -29.01 -16.07 8.87
C ALA A 653 -30.17 -17.05 8.91
N ASN A 654 -30.27 -18.01 7.98
CA ASN A 654 -31.32 -19.03 8.01
C ASN A 654 -30.97 -20.15 9.01
N TYR A 655 -31.36 -19.98 10.27
CA TYR A 655 -31.06 -20.93 11.34
C TYR A 655 -31.74 -22.28 11.20
N PHE A 656 -32.72 -22.45 10.30
CA PHE A 656 -33.33 -23.75 10.01
C PHE A 656 -32.44 -24.66 9.14
N GLU A 657 -31.48 -24.09 8.42
CA GLU A 657 -30.54 -24.88 7.62
C GLU A 657 -29.41 -25.42 8.51
N ASP A 658 -29.19 -26.74 8.40
CA ASP A 658 -28.03 -27.40 9.00
C ASP A 658 -26.85 -27.32 8.01
N GLY A 659 -25.83 -26.54 8.31
CA GLY A 659 -24.62 -26.45 7.52
C GLY A 659 -23.45 -25.92 8.34
N ASP A 660 -22.24 -26.36 7.95
CA ASP A 660 -20.95 -25.93 8.51
C ASP A 660 -20.50 -24.57 7.96
N LYS A 661 -21.47 -23.68 7.63
CA LYS A 661 -21.22 -22.45 6.85
C LYS A 661 -20.81 -21.23 7.70
N GLY A 662 -20.45 -21.38 8.97
CA GLY A 662 -20.17 -20.23 9.83
C GLY A 662 -21.44 -19.51 10.34
N ASP A 663 -21.26 -18.33 10.92
CA ASP A 663 -22.34 -17.55 11.54
C ASP A 663 -22.29 -16.08 11.09
N ILE A 664 -23.44 -15.47 10.80
CA ILE A 664 -23.51 -14.04 10.46
C ILE A 664 -22.95 -13.14 11.57
N PHE A 665 -23.03 -13.58 12.81
CA PHE A 665 -22.50 -12.83 13.95
C PHE A 665 -20.98 -12.80 14.02
N ASP A 666 -20.26 -13.65 13.25
CA ASP A 666 -18.80 -13.59 13.10
C ASP A 666 -18.36 -12.32 12.36
N TYR A 667 -19.25 -11.74 11.54
CA TYR A 667 -19.03 -10.50 10.79
C TYR A 667 -19.45 -9.23 11.55
N ILE A 668 -19.91 -9.37 12.81
CA ILE A 668 -20.36 -8.26 13.65
C ILE A 668 -19.43 -8.12 14.85
N PRO A 669 -18.50 -7.17 14.82
CA PRO A 669 -17.58 -6.95 15.93
C PRO A 669 -18.32 -6.62 17.23
N PRO A 670 -17.82 -7.07 18.38
CA PRO A 670 -18.43 -6.73 19.67
C PRO A 670 -18.37 -5.22 19.92
N GLN A 671 -19.51 -4.63 20.25
CA GLN A 671 -19.63 -3.19 20.50
C GLN A 671 -19.10 -2.79 21.90
N LYS A 672 -19.21 -3.71 22.85
CA LYS A 672 -18.76 -3.55 24.25
C LYS A 672 -18.25 -4.89 24.75
N THR A 673 -17.41 -4.88 25.78
CA THR A 673 -16.83 -6.08 26.43
C THR A 673 -17.87 -7.14 26.86
N ASN A 674 -19.09 -6.74 27.15
CA ASN A 674 -20.19 -7.63 27.54
C ASN A 674 -21.14 -8.00 26.39
N GLN A 675 -20.86 -7.57 25.15
CA GLN A 675 -21.68 -7.88 23.97
C GLN A 675 -21.04 -8.94 23.05
N ILE A 676 -20.16 -9.78 23.59
CA ILE A 676 -19.62 -10.93 22.84
C ILE A 676 -20.76 -11.90 22.57
N PHE A 677 -20.96 -12.22 21.30
CA PHE A 677 -21.92 -13.22 20.88
C PHE A 677 -21.40 -14.63 21.21
N THR A 678 -22.31 -15.48 21.72
CA THR A 678 -21.96 -16.85 22.04
C THR A 678 -21.88 -17.67 20.76
N PRO A 679 -20.78 -18.40 20.49
CA PRO A 679 -20.67 -19.22 19.28
C PRO A 679 -21.80 -20.23 19.12
N LYS A 680 -22.25 -20.48 17.90
CA LYS A 680 -23.37 -21.36 17.55
C LYS A 680 -23.22 -22.76 18.14
N GLU A 681 -22.03 -23.34 18.15
CA GLU A 681 -21.75 -24.65 18.72
C GLU A 681 -21.99 -24.70 20.25
N VAL A 682 -21.57 -23.65 20.95
CA VAL A 682 -21.78 -23.53 22.39
C VAL A 682 -23.26 -23.41 22.72
N VAL A 683 -24.01 -22.64 21.94
CA VAL A 683 -25.46 -22.53 22.06
C VAL A 683 -26.13 -23.88 21.90
N LYS A 684 -25.75 -24.63 20.87
CA LYS A 684 -26.23 -25.98 20.58
C LYS A 684 -25.97 -26.94 21.75
N ASP A 685 -24.74 -26.97 22.25
CA ASP A 685 -24.35 -27.79 23.39
C ASP A 685 -25.16 -27.47 24.65
N MET A 686 -25.43 -26.18 24.91
CA MET A 686 -26.23 -25.76 26.07
C MET A 686 -27.69 -26.18 25.93
N VAL A 687 -28.24 -26.07 24.71
CA VAL A 687 -29.63 -26.50 24.46
C VAL A 687 -29.74 -28.04 24.48
N ASP A 688 -28.71 -28.80 24.04
CA ASP A 688 -28.61 -30.26 24.20
C ASP A 688 -28.66 -30.67 25.68
N ARG A 689 -27.93 -29.93 26.53
CA ARG A 689 -27.97 -30.16 27.99
C ARG A 689 -29.34 -29.88 28.57
N LEU A 690 -29.99 -28.78 28.13
CA LEU A 690 -31.33 -28.44 28.54
C LEU A 690 -32.33 -29.58 28.24
N GLU A 691 -32.29 -30.13 27.03
CA GLU A 691 -33.12 -31.25 26.60
C GLU A 691 -32.81 -32.52 27.37
N LYS A 692 -31.54 -32.80 27.64
CA LYS A 692 -31.14 -33.96 28.46
C LYS A 692 -31.62 -33.88 29.90
N GLU A 693 -31.61 -32.69 30.47
CA GLU A 693 -32.11 -32.44 31.82
C GLU A 693 -33.67 -32.42 31.91
N ASN A 694 -34.35 -32.09 30.80
CA ASN A 694 -35.79 -32.01 30.67
C ASN A 694 -36.30 -32.83 29.47
N PRO A 695 -36.28 -34.17 29.56
CA PRO A 695 -36.65 -35.04 28.44
C PRO A 695 -38.04 -34.74 27.90
N GLY A 696 -38.18 -34.54 26.58
CA GLY A 696 -39.44 -34.25 25.92
C GLY A 696 -39.94 -32.81 26.06
N CYS A 697 -39.12 -31.90 26.56
CA CYS A 697 -39.48 -30.49 26.68
C CYS A 697 -39.84 -29.85 25.35
N PHE A 698 -39.23 -30.26 24.25
CA PHE A 698 -39.53 -29.77 22.89
C PHE A 698 -40.72 -30.45 22.23
N ASP A 699 -41.25 -31.52 22.83
CA ASP A 699 -42.46 -32.21 22.37
C ASP A 699 -43.77 -31.73 23.05
N ASN A 700 -43.65 -30.87 24.04
CA ASN A 700 -44.78 -30.40 24.79
C ASN A 700 -45.18 -28.96 24.36
N PRO A 701 -46.41 -28.75 23.83
CA PRO A 701 -46.87 -27.43 23.37
C PRO A 701 -47.04 -26.38 24.50
N ASP A 702 -47.09 -26.83 25.76
CA ASP A 702 -47.32 -25.94 26.91
C ASP A 702 -45.99 -25.53 27.61
N TYR A 703 -44.87 -26.17 27.27
CA TYR A 703 -43.58 -25.76 27.82
C TYR A 703 -43.15 -24.38 27.32
N LYS A 704 -42.60 -23.58 28.25
CA LYS A 704 -42.13 -22.20 27.99
C LYS A 704 -40.62 -22.11 28.16
N PHE A 705 -39.96 -21.44 27.25
CA PHE A 705 -38.53 -21.19 27.23
C PHE A 705 -38.29 -19.69 27.28
N ALA A 706 -37.35 -19.26 28.10
CA ALA A 706 -37.04 -17.84 28.21
C ALA A 706 -35.53 -17.58 28.14
N ASP A 707 -35.13 -16.63 27.30
CA ASP A 707 -33.81 -15.97 27.36
C ASP A 707 -34.01 -14.53 27.87
N LEU A 708 -33.72 -14.33 29.16
CA LEU A 708 -33.99 -13.06 29.83
C LEU A 708 -32.94 -11.98 29.60
N TYR A 709 -31.86 -12.32 28.89
CA TYR A 709 -30.82 -11.35 28.54
C TYR A 709 -30.19 -11.69 27.17
N MET A 710 -31.01 -11.56 26.14
CA MET A 710 -30.58 -11.87 24.77
C MET A 710 -29.45 -10.95 24.31
N LYS A 711 -28.48 -11.54 23.58
CA LYS A 711 -27.42 -10.81 22.86
C LYS A 711 -27.60 -10.93 21.36
N SER A 712 -27.57 -12.15 20.83
CA SER A 712 -27.80 -12.46 19.41
C SER A 712 -29.18 -13.02 19.11
N GLY A 713 -29.83 -13.58 20.09
CA GLY A 713 -31.09 -14.35 19.95
C GLY A 713 -30.87 -15.81 19.57
N MET A 714 -29.61 -16.30 19.46
CA MET A 714 -29.32 -17.67 19.04
C MET A 714 -29.89 -18.76 19.95
N TYR A 715 -29.97 -18.52 21.26
CA TYR A 715 -30.67 -19.49 22.16
C TYR A 715 -32.12 -19.66 21.77
N ILE A 716 -32.80 -18.56 21.48
CA ILE A 716 -34.20 -18.61 21.06
C ILE A 716 -34.33 -19.29 19.71
N THR A 717 -33.47 -18.99 18.73
CA THR A 717 -33.54 -19.64 17.39
C THR A 717 -33.24 -21.12 17.44
N GLU A 718 -32.30 -21.58 18.26
CA GLU A 718 -32.04 -23.00 18.43
C GLU A 718 -33.25 -23.73 19.11
N ILE A 719 -33.87 -23.09 20.11
CA ILE A 719 -35.08 -23.60 20.75
C ILE A 719 -36.25 -23.64 19.74
N VAL A 720 -36.46 -22.58 18.98
CA VAL A 720 -37.50 -22.52 17.93
C VAL A 720 -37.30 -23.62 16.91
N LYS A 721 -36.08 -23.86 16.46
CA LYS A 721 -35.71 -24.92 15.50
C LYS A 721 -36.12 -26.29 16.02
N ARG A 722 -35.78 -26.64 17.29
CA ARG A 722 -36.13 -27.93 17.90
C ARG A 722 -37.61 -28.09 18.07
N LEU A 723 -38.33 -27.09 18.58
CA LEU A 723 -39.78 -27.08 18.69
C LEU A 723 -40.44 -27.27 17.32
N PHE A 724 -39.96 -26.56 16.30
CA PHE A 724 -40.53 -26.64 14.96
C PHE A 724 -40.29 -28.00 14.29
N GLN A 725 -39.15 -28.64 14.57
CA GLN A 725 -38.78 -29.95 14.04
C GLN A 725 -39.34 -31.12 14.84
N SER A 726 -39.91 -30.88 16.05
CA SER A 726 -40.51 -31.92 16.87
C SER A 726 -41.65 -32.61 16.13
N LYS A 727 -41.60 -33.96 16.05
CA LYS A 727 -42.66 -34.76 15.42
C LYS A 727 -44.04 -34.56 16.08
N ARG A 728 -44.05 -34.37 17.38
CA ARG A 728 -45.30 -34.14 18.13
C ARG A 728 -45.89 -32.77 17.82
N MET A 729 -45.04 -31.73 17.74
CA MET A 729 -45.45 -30.39 17.34
C MET A 729 -45.98 -30.37 15.90
N GLN A 730 -45.34 -31.11 14.96
CA GLN A 730 -45.82 -31.27 13.59
C GLN A 730 -47.19 -31.97 13.49
N LEU A 731 -47.46 -32.91 14.39
CA LEU A 731 -48.77 -33.58 14.45
C LEU A 731 -49.88 -32.67 15.06
N LEU A 732 -49.53 -31.85 16.05
CA LEU A 732 -50.46 -30.92 16.68
C LEU A 732 -50.78 -29.70 15.83
N PHE A 733 -49.77 -29.21 15.12
CA PHE A 733 -49.83 -28.07 14.24
C PHE A 733 -49.22 -28.44 12.86
N PRO A 734 -49.99 -29.12 11.99
CA PRO A 734 -49.48 -29.57 10.69
C PRO A 734 -49.03 -28.43 9.76
N ASP A 735 -49.75 -27.32 9.84
CA ASP A 735 -49.41 -26.11 9.12
C ASP A 735 -48.16 -25.45 9.73
N SER A 736 -47.21 -25.10 8.88
CA SER A 736 -45.92 -24.54 9.32
C SER A 736 -46.03 -23.13 9.87
N GLU A 737 -46.91 -22.30 9.32
CA GLU A 737 -47.14 -20.93 9.79
C GLU A 737 -47.91 -20.95 11.13
N GLU A 738 -48.93 -21.80 11.26
CA GLU A 738 -49.65 -21.98 12.51
C GLU A 738 -48.73 -22.49 13.61
N ARG A 739 -47.85 -23.45 13.29
CA ARG A 739 -46.85 -24.00 14.22
C ARG A 739 -45.87 -22.94 14.70
N LEU A 740 -45.28 -22.12 13.79
CA LEU A 740 -44.42 -20.99 14.16
C LEU A 740 -45.19 -19.95 14.98
N GLY A 741 -46.39 -19.60 14.55
CA GLY A 741 -47.29 -18.69 15.30
C GLY A 741 -47.55 -19.13 16.74
N HIS A 742 -47.80 -20.45 16.96
CA HIS A 742 -47.93 -21.01 18.30
C HIS A 742 -46.63 -20.90 19.12
N ILE A 743 -45.49 -21.28 18.53
CA ILE A 743 -44.16 -21.24 19.17
C ILE A 743 -43.86 -19.79 19.64
N PHE A 744 -43.99 -18.81 18.76
CA PHE A 744 -43.66 -17.42 19.09
C PHE A 744 -44.66 -16.77 20.05
N ALA A 745 -45.93 -17.12 19.96
CA ALA A 745 -46.96 -16.52 20.82
C ALA A 745 -47.07 -17.16 22.20
N LYS A 746 -46.62 -18.44 22.37
CA LYS A 746 -46.91 -19.21 23.59
C LYS A 746 -45.68 -19.81 24.26
N GLN A 747 -44.63 -20.19 23.50
CA GLN A 747 -43.57 -21.03 24.02
C GLN A 747 -42.25 -20.31 24.24
N VAL A 748 -41.87 -19.34 23.39
CA VAL A 748 -40.59 -18.66 23.51
C VAL A 748 -40.74 -17.22 23.98
N PHE A 749 -39.90 -16.81 24.94
CA PHE A 749 -39.89 -15.51 25.58
C PHE A 749 -38.45 -14.95 25.58
N GLY A 750 -38.26 -13.69 25.22
CA GLY A 750 -36.94 -13.08 25.18
C GLY A 750 -36.95 -11.63 25.64
N CYS A 751 -35.94 -11.22 26.39
CA CYS A 751 -35.69 -9.83 26.79
C CYS A 751 -34.32 -9.35 26.20
N ALA A 752 -34.37 -8.27 25.46
CA ALA A 752 -33.16 -7.63 24.92
C ALA A 752 -32.86 -6.33 25.70
N PRO A 753 -31.60 -6.09 26.09
CA PRO A 753 -31.27 -4.99 27.00
C PRO A 753 -31.30 -3.59 26.36
N THR A 754 -31.05 -3.49 25.03
CA THR A 754 -30.97 -2.22 24.31
C THR A 754 -31.79 -2.29 23.04
N GLU A 755 -32.13 -1.12 22.46
CA GLU A 755 -32.96 -1.05 21.25
C GLU A 755 -32.24 -1.72 20.06
N ILE A 756 -30.91 -1.50 19.89
CA ILE A 756 -30.17 -2.13 18.80
C ILE A 756 -30.16 -3.66 18.92
N ILE A 757 -29.94 -4.21 20.11
CA ILE A 757 -29.97 -5.65 20.35
C ILE A 757 -31.39 -6.21 20.16
N TYR A 758 -32.40 -5.49 20.63
CA TYR A 758 -33.78 -5.86 20.38
C TYR A 758 -34.10 -6.00 18.89
N ARG A 759 -33.71 -5.02 18.09
CA ARG A 759 -33.91 -5.02 16.62
C ARG A 759 -33.15 -6.14 15.93
N ILE A 760 -31.87 -6.33 16.28
CA ILE A 760 -31.08 -7.44 15.74
C ILE A 760 -31.75 -8.79 16.07
N CYS A 761 -32.06 -9.04 17.34
CA CYS A 761 -32.71 -10.28 17.77
C CYS A 761 -34.06 -10.49 17.10
N LEU A 762 -34.88 -9.45 17.02
CA LEU A 762 -36.21 -9.54 16.44
C LEU A 762 -36.15 -9.97 14.97
N ARG A 763 -35.30 -9.29 14.17
CA ARG A 763 -35.15 -9.61 12.74
C ARG A 763 -34.48 -10.97 12.51
N TYR A 764 -33.52 -11.34 13.34
CA TYR A 764 -32.86 -12.63 13.23
C TYR A 764 -33.79 -13.80 13.62
N ILE A 765 -34.57 -13.64 14.69
CA ILE A 765 -35.47 -14.68 15.19
C ILE A 765 -36.71 -14.85 14.29
N LEU A 766 -37.33 -13.76 13.87
CA LEU A 766 -38.56 -13.80 13.06
C LEU A 766 -38.32 -13.91 11.55
N GLY A 767 -37.04 -13.66 11.11
CA GLY A 767 -36.65 -13.58 9.70
C GLY A 767 -36.75 -12.17 9.16
N PHE A 768 -35.75 -11.79 8.34
CA PHE A 768 -35.60 -10.43 7.82
C PHE A 768 -36.77 -9.98 6.91
N ASP A 769 -37.38 -10.91 6.20
CA ASP A 769 -38.50 -10.65 5.28
C ASP A 769 -39.87 -10.89 5.89
N SER A 770 -39.95 -11.61 7.03
CA SER A 770 -41.17 -12.04 7.65
C SER A 770 -41.54 -11.24 8.91
N GLU A 771 -40.81 -10.18 9.24
CA GLU A 771 -41.07 -9.32 10.40
C GLU A 771 -42.53 -8.80 10.43
N GLN A 772 -43.17 -8.67 9.26
CA GLN A 772 -44.55 -8.23 9.12
C GLN A 772 -45.57 -9.37 9.24
N SER A 773 -45.19 -10.62 9.08
CA SER A 773 -46.14 -11.77 9.09
C SER A 773 -46.42 -12.32 10.50
N ILE A 774 -45.46 -12.23 11.43
CA ILE A 774 -45.59 -12.73 12.79
C ILE A 774 -45.87 -11.57 13.75
N GLN A 775 -47.16 -11.22 13.91
CA GLN A 775 -47.58 -10.10 14.73
C GLN A 775 -47.61 -10.41 16.26
N LYS A 776 -47.66 -11.67 16.64
CA LYS A 776 -47.71 -12.08 18.04
C LYS A 776 -46.47 -12.83 18.46
N HIS A 777 -45.60 -12.15 19.18
CA HIS A 777 -44.40 -12.73 19.77
C HIS A 777 -44.12 -12.17 21.17
N ASN A 778 -43.33 -12.93 21.96
CA ASN A 778 -42.90 -12.57 23.29
C ASN A 778 -41.42 -12.13 23.36
N ILE A 779 -40.95 -11.46 22.34
CA ILE A 779 -39.64 -10.81 22.34
C ILE A 779 -39.85 -9.35 22.72
N LYS A 780 -39.16 -8.88 23.78
CA LYS A 780 -39.40 -7.57 24.39
C LYS A 780 -38.10 -6.80 24.61
N LEU A 781 -38.17 -5.49 24.48
CA LEU A 781 -37.11 -4.58 24.91
C LEU A 781 -37.18 -4.43 26.43
N CYS A 782 -36.23 -5.00 27.15
CA CYS A 782 -36.13 -4.90 28.59
C CYS A 782 -34.74 -5.27 29.07
N ASP A 783 -34.05 -4.34 29.73
CA ASP A 783 -32.82 -4.65 30.47
C ASP A 783 -33.18 -5.29 31.81
N THR A 784 -32.97 -6.59 31.92
CA THR A 784 -33.33 -7.37 33.09
C THR A 784 -32.25 -7.36 34.19
N LEU A 785 -31.01 -6.96 33.90
CA LEU A 785 -29.93 -6.98 34.89
C LEU A 785 -30.14 -6.03 36.06
N PRO A 786 -30.49 -4.74 35.86
CA PRO A 786 -30.80 -3.82 36.95
C PRO A 786 -32.03 -4.33 37.77
N LEU A 787 -33.08 -4.78 37.08
CA LEU A 787 -34.29 -5.29 37.71
C LEU A 787 -34.03 -6.52 38.58
N ALA A 788 -33.15 -7.41 38.17
CA ALA A 788 -32.72 -8.57 38.96
C ALA A 788 -31.93 -8.16 40.21
N LYS A 789 -31.03 -7.16 40.07
CA LYS A 789 -30.28 -6.64 41.23
C LYS A 789 -31.16 -5.95 42.26
N ASP A 790 -32.18 -5.26 41.78
CA ASP A 790 -33.09 -4.50 42.64
C ASP A 790 -34.27 -5.34 43.15
N GLY A 791 -34.36 -6.64 42.77
CA GLY A 791 -35.43 -7.56 43.21
C GLY A 791 -36.79 -7.35 42.55
N HIS A 792 -36.88 -6.54 41.49
CA HIS A 792 -38.13 -6.20 40.78
C HIS A 792 -38.34 -6.99 39.47
N LEU A 793 -37.47 -7.97 39.16
CA LEU A 793 -37.52 -8.72 37.91
C LEU A 793 -38.84 -9.48 37.73
N GLU A 794 -39.27 -10.20 38.74
CA GLU A 794 -40.48 -11.03 38.65
C GLU A 794 -41.75 -10.20 38.38
N GLU A 795 -41.92 -9.10 39.09
CA GLU A 795 -43.03 -8.17 38.88
C GLU A 795 -43.03 -7.61 37.44
N ARG A 796 -41.86 -7.23 36.96
CA ARG A 796 -41.70 -6.69 35.60
C ARG A 796 -42.02 -7.74 34.53
N LEU A 797 -41.54 -8.97 34.70
CA LEU A 797 -41.82 -10.05 33.75
C LEU A 797 -43.31 -10.37 33.68
N ARG A 798 -44.04 -10.36 34.81
CA ARG A 798 -45.51 -10.53 34.83
C ARG A 798 -46.26 -9.41 34.11
N GLN A 799 -45.69 -8.20 34.03
CA GLN A 799 -46.27 -7.09 33.28
C GLN A 799 -46.02 -7.19 31.79
N LEU A 800 -44.87 -7.76 31.37
CA LEU A 800 -44.43 -7.83 30.00
C LEU A 800 -45.04 -8.99 29.22
N PHE A 801 -45.26 -10.12 29.92
CA PHE A 801 -45.70 -11.39 29.37
C PHE A 801 -47.03 -11.85 30.02
#